data_50a039fe4d5ff2ad39fdeb6e18831d1b
#
_entry.id   50a039fe4d5ff2ad39fdeb6e18831d1b
#
_cell.length_a   1.000
_cell.length_b   1.000
_cell.length_c   1.000
_cell.angle_alpha   90.00
_cell.angle_beta   90.00
_cell.angle_gamma   90.00
#
_symmetry.space_group_name_H-M   'P 1'
#
loop_
_entity.id
_entity.type
_entity.pdbx_description
1 polymer ?
#
loop_
_entity_poly.entity_id
_entity_poly.type
_entity_poly.pdbx_seq_one_letter_code
_entity_poly.pdbx_strand_id
1 'polypeptide(L)'
;MPTRRDVLKAGLLAPAAVAAAKQIPFDLANNAARPESDALVDDNALASAGPGAGRERLLLDFGWRFHFGHADDPNKDFGFGGPAVGNFQKTGNFMPACSIAYDDSEWKSLDLPHDWAVELPFQNDPDLLNKGFYPLGRKYPGTSVGWYRRVFDISAEDAGKRITIEFDGAYRETMVVLNGFYIGRHSGGYDPFSFDVTDFAYIGQRNVLLVRVDATESDGWFYEGAGIYRHVWLVKTNRLHVKKWGTFVKSQVRTGEASLSILTEVSNDGAASRNARVNSTVLDPSGQAVGKDTSPAASISAGDDQSYRQEIVVKRPSLWSLEERHLYKLVTEVQADGQVVDRYETPFGIRTAEFDAEKGLLLNGKAVKLKGTCNHQDHAGLGAALPDAVQYYRVGKLQEMGCNSIRTSHNPPTPELLDACDQMGMLIFDETRMMSSNPEGLSQFENLVRRDRNHPSVFMWSMGNEEGQANTARGGLILSAMKAVAKEHDGSRPVSIAPAGAIGTGGLEMCDVAGYNYMDPQAEEFHKKHPDKPVMGTETVSAVGTRGIYVTDRAKGFVSSYDPYTTTGRASAEGWWRFCNARPWLSGGFVWTGFDYRGEPSPYTWPNISSQYGIIDTCGFPKDSFYYYQSWWTEKPVLHIFPHWNWPGMEGKEIAVWAYSNLDRVELFVNGKSLGAKDIKKDSHVAWVVKYAPGSIEARGWKDGKLVMTAKRETTGAAAKLVLRANREGVSADGEDVTMFAVEVQDAQGRTVPITDNEVTFRVSGAGKLIGVGNGDPTDHASDKGTSRKAFSGFCMGLVQSLKTGGNITVEATSPGLASASARIAAKAVKLRPQVAVWEREVPSGAGVTGLWRPVLPTSGPANDFISMLIGINAVFTLRQEGSKLTGTVEGAAGFFGGDDVPAPIVEGTVDGDRVAFKSGSSDFKGAVKEDRIELQRSVNLPWESPKPPKEEPGRPAIGPAPDGSDPSIDVTWEVPSSIPVVLRRVER
;
A
#
# COMPACT_ATOMS: atom_id res chain seq x y z
N MET A 1 -35.14 -45.96 -11.71
CA MET A 1 -35.19 -44.63 -12.32
C MET A 1 -36.59 -44.11 -12.30
N PRO A 2 -36.98 -43.19 -11.42
CA PRO A 2 -38.25 -42.52 -11.50
C PRO A 2 -38.11 -41.29 -12.42
N THR A 3 -39.15 -41.03 -13.16
CA THR A 3 -39.21 -40.06 -14.23
C THR A 3 -39.50 -38.66 -13.69
N ARG A 4 -39.16 -37.65 -14.49
CA ARG A 4 -39.31 -36.21 -14.26
C ARG A 4 -40.73 -35.70 -13.89
N ARG A 5 -41.70 -36.57 -13.68
CA ARG A 5 -43.11 -36.25 -13.36
C ARG A 5 -43.50 -36.39 -11.87
N ASP A 6 -42.62 -36.96 -11.04
CA ASP A 6 -42.96 -37.26 -9.63
C ASP A 6 -42.47 -36.19 -8.63
N VAL A 7 -41.80 -35.14 -9.09
CA VAL A 7 -41.30 -34.04 -8.24
C VAL A 7 -42.26 -32.83 -8.17
N LEU A 8 -43.36 -32.84 -8.88
CA LEU A 8 -44.27 -31.67 -9.00
C LEU A 8 -45.58 -31.79 -8.19
N LYS A 9 -45.67 -32.65 -7.19
CA LYS A 9 -46.90 -32.80 -6.38
C LYS A 9 -46.73 -32.73 -4.86
N ALA A 10 -45.69 -32.09 -4.34
CA ALA A 10 -45.54 -31.86 -2.89
C ALA A 10 -45.11 -30.41 -2.63
N GLY A 11 -45.96 -29.45 -2.89
CA GLY A 11 -45.58 -28.04 -2.70
C GLY A 11 -46.79 -27.09 -2.70
N LEU A 12 -47.78 -27.36 -1.89
CA LEU A 12 -48.82 -26.37 -1.61
C LEU A 12 -49.30 -26.54 -0.17
N LEU A 13 -49.08 -25.48 0.62
CA LEU A 13 -49.56 -25.13 1.94
C LEU A 13 -48.43 -24.99 2.99
N ALA A 14 -47.73 -23.82 2.92
CA ALA A 14 -47.21 -23.21 4.13
C ALA A 14 -47.73 -21.77 4.21
N PRO A 15 -48.24 -21.32 5.37
CA PRO A 15 -48.74 -19.96 5.52
C PRO A 15 -47.64 -18.95 5.33
N ALA A 16 -47.98 -17.84 4.67
CA ALA A 16 -47.08 -16.67 4.55
C ALA A 16 -46.77 -16.17 5.97
N ALA A 17 -45.65 -16.59 6.50
CA ALA A 17 -45.01 -15.91 7.61
C ALA A 17 -44.64 -14.52 7.11
N VAL A 18 -45.30 -13.49 7.61
CA VAL A 18 -44.87 -12.10 7.51
C VAL A 18 -43.50 -12.06 8.17
N ALA A 19 -42.45 -12.09 7.35
CA ALA A 19 -41.12 -11.86 7.84
C ALA A 19 -41.13 -10.47 8.44
N ALA A 20 -41.03 -10.39 9.77
CA ALA A 20 -40.78 -9.13 10.46
C ALA A 20 -39.52 -8.55 9.81
N ALA A 21 -39.65 -7.40 9.16
CA ALA A 21 -38.54 -6.70 8.56
C ALA A 21 -37.54 -6.35 9.67
N LYS A 22 -36.52 -7.17 9.83
CA LYS A 22 -35.35 -6.77 10.58
C LYS A 22 -34.85 -5.49 9.91
N GLN A 23 -34.63 -4.44 10.71
CA GLN A 23 -33.79 -3.34 10.28
C GLN A 23 -32.62 -3.99 9.55
N ILE A 24 -32.37 -3.56 8.31
CA ILE A 24 -31.18 -4.07 7.60
C ILE A 24 -30.01 -3.69 8.50
N PRO A 25 -29.43 -4.64 9.25
CA PRO A 25 -28.22 -4.36 9.97
C PRO A 25 -27.23 -3.91 8.90
N PHE A 26 -26.37 -3.01 9.25
CA PHE A 26 -25.20 -2.67 8.48
C PHE A 26 -24.54 -3.99 8.05
N ASP A 27 -24.76 -4.43 6.81
CA ASP A 27 -24.26 -5.73 6.39
C ASP A 27 -22.77 -5.57 6.00
N LEU A 28 -21.91 -5.78 7.01
CA LEU A 28 -20.47 -5.94 6.79
C LEU A 28 -20.13 -7.30 6.17
N ALA A 29 -21.13 -8.21 6.13
CA ALA A 29 -20.95 -9.59 5.72
C ALA A 29 -21.02 -9.79 4.20
N ASN A 30 -20.71 -8.80 3.39
CA ASN A 30 -20.38 -9.09 2.01
C ASN A 30 -18.91 -9.53 1.97
N ASN A 31 -18.75 -10.84 1.83
CA ASN A 31 -17.51 -11.58 1.63
C ASN A 31 -16.76 -11.12 0.37
N ALA A 32 -16.23 -9.90 0.38
CA ALA A 32 -15.02 -9.61 -0.37
C ALA A 32 -13.85 -10.18 0.44
N ALA A 33 -13.93 -11.46 0.76
CA ALA A 33 -12.77 -12.22 1.18
C ALA A 33 -11.79 -12.18 0.01
N ARG A 34 -10.53 -11.92 0.30
CA ARG A 34 -9.45 -12.43 -0.56
C ARG A 34 -9.87 -13.86 -0.91
N PRO A 35 -9.96 -14.25 -2.19
CA PRO A 35 -10.30 -15.62 -2.55
C PRO A 35 -9.45 -16.57 -1.69
N GLU A 36 -10.03 -17.67 -1.21
CA GLU A 36 -9.24 -18.66 -0.46
C GLU A 36 -7.96 -18.91 -1.23
N SER A 37 -6.83 -19.09 -0.54
CA SER A 37 -5.45 -19.07 -1.05
C SER A 37 -5.15 -19.90 -2.30
N ASP A 38 -6.09 -20.73 -2.75
CA ASP A 38 -6.00 -21.53 -3.97
C ASP A 38 -6.44 -20.77 -5.25
N ALA A 39 -7.00 -19.56 -5.14
CA ALA A 39 -7.45 -18.76 -6.29
C ALA A 39 -6.67 -17.43 -6.44
N LEU A 40 -5.79 -17.10 -5.51
CA LEU A 40 -4.80 -16.08 -5.77
C LEU A 40 -3.94 -16.57 -6.92
N VAL A 41 -3.75 -15.75 -7.93
CA VAL A 41 -2.61 -15.91 -8.82
C VAL A 41 -1.42 -16.02 -7.87
N ASP A 42 -0.96 -17.22 -7.73
CA ASP A 42 0.04 -17.57 -6.74
C ASP A 42 1.33 -16.84 -7.15
N ASP A 43 1.67 -15.72 -6.52
CA ASP A 43 3.03 -15.21 -6.55
C ASP A 43 4.02 -16.29 -6.10
N ASN A 44 3.52 -17.33 -5.37
CA ASN A 44 4.20 -18.57 -5.07
C ASN A 44 4.44 -19.48 -6.30
N ALA A 45 3.81 -19.24 -7.44
CA ALA A 45 4.16 -20.01 -8.64
C ALA A 45 5.57 -19.67 -9.14
N LEU A 46 6.13 -18.52 -8.74
CA LEU A 46 7.55 -18.22 -8.93
C LEU A 46 8.46 -19.14 -8.09
N ALA A 47 7.96 -19.70 -6.98
CA ALA A 47 8.72 -20.59 -6.11
C ALA A 47 8.65 -22.08 -6.51
N SER A 48 7.78 -22.48 -7.43
CA SER A 48 7.63 -23.87 -7.88
C SER A 48 8.53 -24.25 -9.07
N ALA A 49 9.48 -23.39 -9.44
CA ALA A 49 10.55 -23.79 -10.36
C ALA A 49 11.33 -24.93 -9.71
N GLY A 50 11.38 -26.10 -10.36
CA GLY A 50 12.19 -27.23 -9.92
C GLY A 50 13.65 -26.83 -9.70
N PRO A 51 14.45 -27.61 -8.98
CA PRO A 51 15.85 -27.29 -8.72
C PRO A 51 16.58 -27.09 -10.04
N GLY A 52 16.88 -25.82 -10.39
CA GLY A 52 17.57 -25.45 -11.63
C GLY A 52 17.03 -24.21 -12.37
N ALA A 53 15.75 -23.85 -12.24
CA ALA A 53 15.20 -22.62 -12.86
C ALA A 53 15.21 -21.49 -11.84
N GLY A 54 16.27 -20.74 -11.82
CA GLY A 54 16.84 -19.94 -10.74
C GLY A 54 16.17 -18.63 -10.33
N ARG A 55 14.88 -18.33 -10.62
CA ARG A 55 14.23 -17.09 -10.14
C ARG A 55 13.52 -17.32 -8.79
N GLU A 56 13.81 -16.43 -7.85
CA GLU A 56 13.09 -16.32 -6.59
C GLU A 56 12.66 -14.87 -6.38
N ARG A 57 11.43 -14.65 -5.92
CA ARG A 57 10.93 -13.34 -5.46
C ARG A 57 10.47 -13.51 -4.01
N LEU A 58 11.21 -12.95 -3.09
CA LEU A 58 11.04 -13.18 -1.65
C LEU A 58 10.55 -11.88 -1.00
N LEU A 59 9.44 -11.95 -0.27
CA LEU A 59 8.92 -10.82 0.50
C LEU A 59 9.93 -10.41 1.57
N LEU A 60 10.29 -9.14 1.63
CA LEU A 60 11.25 -8.57 2.59
C LEU A 60 10.58 -7.65 3.62
N ASP A 61 9.29 -7.82 3.89
CA ASP A 61 8.50 -6.90 4.72
C ASP A 61 8.67 -7.09 6.22
N PHE A 62 9.10 -8.26 6.68
CA PHE A 62 9.11 -8.57 8.10
C PHE A 62 10.44 -8.26 8.78
N GLY A 63 10.36 -7.80 10.05
CA GLY A 63 11.52 -7.65 10.92
C GLY A 63 12.37 -6.41 10.62
N TRP A 64 11.77 -5.31 10.24
CA TRP A 64 12.42 -4.02 10.11
C TRP A 64 12.58 -3.31 11.45
N ARG A 65 13.59 -2.44 11.51
CA ARG A 65 13.80 -1.45 12.57
C ARG A 65 13.61 -0.06 11.99
N PHE A 66 12.92 0.81 12.71
CA PHE A 66 12.61 2.18 12.29
C PHE A 66 13.05 3.20 13.33
N HIS A 67 13.62 4.30 12.87
CA HIS A 67 13.94 5.44 13.70
C HIS A 67 13.75 6.74 12.93
N PHE A 68 13.28 7.79 13.59
CA PHE A 68 13.27 9.11 12.98
C PHE A 68 14.68 9.63 12.78
N GLY A 69 14.92 10.25 11.62
CA GLY A 69 16.07 11.10 11.33
C GLY A 69 15.72 12.57 11.54
N HIS A 70 16.40 13.43 10.81
CA HIS A 70 16.19 14.86 10.87
C HIS A 70 16.58 15.53 9.55
N ALA A 71 15.71 16.37 8.98
CA ALA A 71 15.95 16.95 7.66
C ALA A 71 17.11 17.99 7.66
N ASP A 72 17.34 18.70 8.79
CA ASP A 72 18.22 19.86 8.85
C ASP A 72 19.41 19.68 9.83
N ASP A 73 19.43 18.64 10.66
CA ASP A 73 20.47 18.41 11.66
C ASP A 73 21.16 17.05 11.44
N PRO A 74 22.35 17.04 10.83
CA PRO A 74 23.09 15.80 10.57
C PRO A 74 23.36 14.95 11.82
N ASN A 75 23.53 15.57 12.99
CA ASN A 75 23.78 14.83 14.23
C ASN A 75 22.58 14.02 14.68
N LYS A 76 21.38 14.44 14.28
CA LYS A 76 20.12 13.72 14.52
C LYS A 76 19.70 12.85 13.33
N ASP A 77 20.41 12.92 12.20
CA ASP A 77 20.16 12.16 10.99
C ASP A 77 21.29 11.13 10.72
N PHE A 78 21.83 10.52 11.76
CA PHE A 78 22.88 9.51 11.72
C PHE A 78 24.14 9.97 10.98
N GLY A 79 24.43 11.27 11.02
CA GLY A 79 25.56 11.89 10.34
C GLY A 79 25.33 12.20 8.86
N PHE A 80 24.16 11.88 8.31
CA PHE A 80 23.84 12.17 6.92
C PHE A 80 23.92 13.68 6.63
N GLY A 81 24.64 14.06 5.56
CA GLY A 81 24.86 15.47 5.21
C GLY A 81 25.90 16.19 6.06
N GLY A 82 26.46 15.54 7.10
CA GLY A 82 27.54 16.11 7.92
C GLY A 82 28.94 15.91 7.32
N PRO A 83 29.95 16.56 7.87
CA PRO A 83 31.31 16.52 7.30
C PRO A 83 31.91 15.11 7.31
N ALA A 84 31.59 14.27 8.27
CA ALA A 84 32.06 12.89 8.34
C ALA A 84 31.47 11.98 7.27
N VAL A 85 30.24 12.29 6.78
CA VAL A 85 29.48 11.51 5.79
C VAL A 85 29.26 12.32 4.50
N GLY A 86 29.83 13.51 4.39
CA GLY A 86 29.63 14.45 3.26
C GLY A 86 30.00 13.91 1.88
N ASN A 87 30.73 12.80 1.81
CA ASN A 87 31.08 12.08 0.58
C ASN A 87 30.32 10.72 0.50
N PHE A 88 29.09 10.69 0.91
CA PHE A 88 28.26 9.49 0.96
C PHE A 88 28.19 8.70 -0.35
N GLN A 89 28.43 9.37 -1.47
CA GLN A 89 28.49 8.75 -2.80
C GLN A 89 29.79 7.97 -3.04
N LYS A 90 30.80 8.10 -2.16
CA LYS A 90 31.96 7.23 -2.23
C LYS A 90 31.67 5.92 -1.52
N THR A 91 32.21 4.84 -2.09
CA THR A 91 32.15 3.52 -1.47
C THR A 91 32.83 3.54 -0.12
N GLY A 92 32.16 3.04 0.92
CA GLY A 92 32.75 2.91 2.25
C GLY A 92 31.73 2.86 3.37
N ASN A 93 32.07 2.17 4.43
CA ASN A 93 31.22 1.89 5.58
C ASN A 93 31.33 2.99 6.63
N PHE A 94 30.88 4.21 6.30
CA PHE A 94 31.04 5.38 7.17
C PHE A 94 29.90 5.60 8.16
N MET A 95 28.77 4.89 7.99
CA MET A 95 27.62 5.01 8.91
C MET A 95 27.61 3.84 9.89
N PRO A 96 27.61 4.10 11.20
CA PRO A 96 27.53 3.04 12.20
C PRO A 96 26.33 2.10 11.98
N ALA A 97 25.16 2.64 11.58
CA ALA A 97 23.95 1.87 11.32
C ALA A 97 24.08 0.84 10.17
N CYS A 98 25.11 0.93 9.33
CA CYS A 98 25.38 -0.07 8.29
C CYS A 98 26.06 -1.33 8.82
N SER A 99 26.60 -1.30 10.05
CA SER A 99 27.22 -2.47 10.65
C SER A 99 26.19 -3.46 11.20
N ILE A 100 26.46 -4.76 11.03
CA ILE A 100 25.66 -5.84 11.67
C ILE A 100 25.65 -5.67 13.19
N ALA A 101 26.76 -5.20 13.75
CA ALA A 101 26.97 -5.03 15.19
C ALA A 101 26.26 -3.81 15.76
N TYR A 102 25.73 -2.90 14.93
CA TYR A 102 25.03 -1.69 15.38
C TYR A 102 23.91 -1.97 16.38
N ASP A 103 23.82 -1.15 17.40
CA ASP A 103 22.75 -1.25 18.40
C ASP A 103 21.50 -0.53 17.91
N ASP A 104 20.55 -1.32 17.41
CA ASP A 104 19.23 -0.84 17.00
C ASP A 104 18.11 -1.21 18.01
N SER A 105 18.48 -1.49 19.28
CA SER A 105 17.51 -1.85 20.33
C SER A 105 16.52 -0.72 20.63
N GLU A 106 16.93 0.54 20.49
CA GLU A 106 16.10 1.72 20.65
C GLU A 106 15.24 2.01 19.38
N TRP A 107 15.49 1.33 18.28
CA TRP A 107 14.70 1.49 17.08
C TRP A 107 13.39 0.72 17.20
N LYS A 108 12.30 1.33 16.75
CA LYS A 108 10.99 0.68 16.73
C LYS A 108 11.01 -0.55 15.83
N SER A 109 10.61 -1.70 16.37
CA SER A 109 10.39 -2.92 15.58
C SER A 109 9.06 -2.82 14.84
N LEU A 110 9.06 -3.10 13.54
CA LEU A 110 7.86 -3.09 12.71
C LEU A 110 7.97 -4.02 11.50
N ASP A 111 6.83 -4.23 10.86
CA ASP A 111 6.70 -4.89 9.57
C ASP A 111 6.15 -3.87 8.55
N LEU A 112 6.50 -4.05 7.27
CA LEU A 112 5.94 -3.27 6.18
C LEU A 112 4.58 -3.87 5.74
N PRO A 113 3.72 -3.07 5.11
CA PRO A 113 3.85 -1.65 4.79
C PRO A 113 3.74 -0.73 6.01
N HIS A 114 4.42 0.43 5.99
CA HIS A 114 4.48 1.35 7.11
C HIS A 114 4.34 2.81 6.66
N ASP A 115 3.36 3.50 7.22
CA ASP A 115 3.14 4.94 7.09
C ASP A 115 3.26 5.57 8.48
N TRP A 116 4.40 6.24 8.74
CA TRP A 116 4.61 6.82 10.08
C TRP A 116 3.78 8.09 10.32
N ALA A 117 3.22 8.71 9.28
CA ALA A 117 2.42 9.91 9.45
C ALA A 117 1.23 9.68 10.38
N VAL A 118 0.55 8.53 10.25
CA VAL A 118 -0.62 8.17 11.09
C VAL A 118 -0.27 7.83 12.53
N GLU A 119 1.00 7.82 12.89
CA GLU A 119 1.48 7.67 14.25
C GLU A 119 1.69 9.02 14.95
N LEU A 120 1.72 10.09 14.17
CA LEU A 120 1.93 11.45 14.66
C LEU A 120 0.60 12.05 15.14
N PRO A 121 0.63 12.98 16.10
CA PRO A 121 -0.56 13.69 16.54
C PRO A 121 -0.98 14.73 15.48
N PHE A 122 -2.29 14.93 15.32
CA PHE A 122 -2.81 16.01 14.49
C PHE A 122 -2.46 17.37 15.06
N GLN A 123 -2.17 18.35 14.19
CA GLN A 123 -1.83 19.72 14.58
C GLN A 123 -2.62 20.75 13.76
N ASN A 124 -3.17 21.75 14.46
CA ASN A 124 -3.86 22.87 13.82
C ASN A 124 -2.83 23.84 13.19
N ASP A 125 -2.32 23.49 12.04
CA ASP A 125 -1.42 24.30 11.25
C ASP A 125 -1.89 24.30 9.78
N PRO A 126 -2.24 25.46 9.20
CA PRO A 126 -2.70 25.53 7.81
C PRO A 126 -1.70 24.99 6.78
N ASP A 127 -0.39 25.01 7.08
CA ASP A 127 0.65 24.48 6.20
C ASP A 127 0.60 22.94 6.10
N LEU A 128 -0.13 22.30 7.02
CA LEU A 128 -0.31 20.84 7.08
C LEU A 128 -1.58 20.35 6.40
N LEU A 129 -2.37 21.23 5.77
CA LEU A 129 -3.64 20.88 5.16
C LEU A 129 -3.49 19.65 4.24
N ASN A 130 -2.60 19.72 3.23
CA ASN A 130 -2.37 18.64 2.28
C ASN A 130 -1.67 17.41 2.89
N LYS A 131 -1.12 17.53 4.10
CA LYS A 131 -0.54 16.42 4.87
C LYS A 131 -1.55 15.75 5.81
N GLY A 132 -2.84 16.06 5.70
CA GLY A 132 -3.86 15.56 6.61
C GLY A 132 -3.68 16.05 8.05
N PHE A 133 -3.08 17.22 8.23
CA PHE A 133 -2.74 17.83 9.51
C PHE A 133 -1.74 17.05 10.37
N TYR A 134 -0.96 16.16 9.77
CA TYR A 134 0.19 15.55 10.44
C TYR A 134 1.44 16.43 10.32
N PRO A 135 2.28 16.56 11.39
CA PRO A 135 3.45 17.43 11.39
C PRO A 135 4.58 16.87 10.50
N LEU A 136 4.43 17.08 9.19
CA LEU A 136 5.36 16.72 8.14
C LEU A 136 5.73 17.94 7.30
N GLY A 137 6.88 17.89 6.64
CA GLY A 137 7.40 18.94 5.79
C GLY A 137 8.53 19.72 6.43
N ARG A 138 9.07 20.70 5.71
CA ARG A 138 10.26 21.49 6.12
C ARG A 138 10.14 22.14 7.50
N LYS A 139 8.92 22.50 7.92
CA LYS A 139 8.66 23.07 9.24
C LYS A 139 8.79 22.05 10.38
N TYR A 140 8.74 20.77 10.06
CA TYR A 140 8.77 19.65 11.01
C TYR A 140 9.92 18.68 10.68
N PRO A 141 11.18 19.14 10.72
CA PRO A 141 12.33 18.37 10.23
C PRO A 141 12.58 17.08 11.02
N GLY A 142 12.19 17.03 12.30
CA GLY A 142 12.39 15.88 13.18
C GLY A 142 11.38 14.74 12.99
N THR A 143 10.31 14.95 12.22
CA THR A 143 9.27 13.95 11.94
C THR A 143 9.13 13.64 10.46
N SER A 144 9.90 14.33 9.61
CA SER A 144 9.77 14.25 8.15
C SER A 144 10.77 13.29 7.50
N VAL A 145 11.72 12.77 8.26
CA VAL A 145 12.71 11.81 7.77
C VAL A 145 12.63 10.54 8.60
N GLY A 146 12.57 9.40 7.92
CA GLY A 146 12.57 8.08 8.55
C GLY A 146 13.70 7.21 8.03
N TRP A 147 14.32 6.49 8.95
CA TRP A 147 15.34 5.49 8.66
C TRP A 147 14.80 4.11 8.93
N TYR A 148 15.01 3.20 7.99
CA TYR A 148 14.64 1.80 8.06
C TYR A 148 15.89 0.95 7.97
N ARG A 149 16.01 -0.04 8.85
CA ARG A 149 17.13 -0.96 8.89
C ARG A 149 16.64 -2.40 8.89
N ARG A 150 17.27 -3.24 8.05
CA ARG A 150 16.94 -4.66 7.93
C ARG A 150 18.21 -5.49 7.82
N VAL A 151 18.40 -6.46 8.70
CA VAL A 151 19.47 -7.46 8.63
C VAL A 151 18.90 -8.75 8.09
N PHE A 152 19.54 -9.37 7.10
CA PHE A 152 19.08 -10.60 6.47
C PHE A 152 20.25 -11.40 5.87
N ASP A 153 20.02 -12.71 5.70
CA ASP A 153 21.00 -13.60 5.11
C ASP A 153 20.74 -13.78 3.60
N ILE A 154 21.80 -13.88 2.82
CA ILE A 154 21.78 -14.37 1.44
C ILE A 154 22.53 -15.70 1.44
N SER A 155 21.90 -16.76 0.89
CA SER A 155 22.48 -18.09 0.88
C SER A 155 23.77 -18.18 0.04
N ALA A 156 24.72 -19.01 0.45
CA ALA A 156 25.89 -19.34 -0.37
C ALA A 156 25.53 -19.99 -1.72
N GLU A 157 24.34 -20.63 -1.82
CA GLU A 157 23.81 -21.21 -3.05
C GLU A 157 23.40 -20.13 -4.08
N ASP A 158 23.32 -18.87 -3.67
CA ASP A 158 23.01 -17.75 -4.56
C ASP A 158 24.26 -17.19 -5.26
N ALA A 159 25.41 -17.79 -5.04
CA ALA A 159 26.63 -17.39 -5.74
C ALA A 159 26.45 -17.43 -7.27
N GLY A 160 26.78 -16.31 -7.94
CA GLY A 160 26.64 -16.16 -9.38
C GLY A 160 25.25 -15.73 -9.86
N LYS A 161 24.23 -15.71 -9.00
CA LYS A 161 22.94 -15.09 -9.31
C LYS A 161 23.05 -13.56 -9.37
N ARG A 162 22.07 -12.94 -10.03
CA ARG A 162 21.80 -11.51 -9.92
C ARG A 162 20.87 -11.28 -8.72
N ILE A 163 21.17 -10.31 -7.89
CA ILE A 163 20.41 -9.95 -6.69
C ILE A 163 19.85 -8.54 -6.85
N THR A 164 18.54 -8.39 -6.71
CA THR A 164 17.87 -7.09 -6.85
C THR A 164 16.99 -6.86 -5.63
N ILE A 165 16.96 -5.64 -5.13
CA ILE A 165 15.96 -5.20 -4.15
C ILE A 165 14.95 -4.32 -4.87
N GLU A 166 13.66 -4.68 -4.76
CA GLU A 166 12.55 -3.97 -5.39
C GLU A 166 11.65 -3.35 -4.33
N PHE A 167 11.21 -2.12 -4.58
CA PHE A 167 10.24 -1.39 -3.78
C PHE A 167 9.01 -1.12 -4.63
N ASP A 168 7.83 -1.48 -4.16
CA ASP A 168 6.58 -1.17 -4.87
C ASP A 168 6.15 0.29 -4.64
N GLY A 169 6.71 0.95 -3.62
CA GLY A 169 6.58 2.38 -3.38
C GLY A 169 7.06 2.80 -1.99
N ALA A 170 7.70 3.95 -1.93
CA ALA A 170 8.11 4.61 -0.68
C ALA A 170 7.96 6.12 -0.82
N TYR A 171 7.35 6.80 0.13
CA TYR A 171 7.10 8.24 0.02
C TYR A 171 8.05 9.01 0.93
N ARG A 172 8.96 9.78 0.36
CA ARG A 172 9.55 9.89 -1.00
C ARG A 172 11.07 10.09 -0.85
N GLU A 173 11.77 10.53 -1.91
CA GLU A 173 13.21 10.81 -1.86
C GLU A 173 13.98 9.71 -1.14
N THR A 174 13.75 8.48 -1.60
CA THR A 174 14.27 7.27 -0.96
C THR A 174 15.72 7.04 -1.33
N MET A 175 16.59 6.90 -0.34
CA MET A 175 17.98 6.53 -0.49
C MET A 175 18.22 5.13 0.07
N VAL A 176 18.94 4.31 -0.67
CA VAL A 176 19.23 2.92 -0.31
C VAL A 176 20.73 2.69 -0.16
N VAL A 177 21.10 2.06 0.94
CA VAL A 177 22.45 1.65 1.29
C VAL A 177 22.45 0.16 1.64
N LEU A 178 23.35 -0.61 1.06
CA LEU A 178 23.57 -2.02 1.41
C LEU A 178 25.00 -2.24 1.87
N ASN A 179 25.19 -2.82 3.07
CA ASN A 179 26.51 -3.13 3.64
C ASN A 179 27.46 -1.92 3.66
N GLY A 180 26.93 -0.71 3.86
CA GLY A 180 27.70 0.53 3.85
C GLY A 180 27.94 1.12 2.46
N PHE A 181 27.55 0.46 1.39
CA PHE A 181 27.64 0.98 0.03
C PHE A 181 26.40 1.76 -0.35
N TYR A 182 26.58 2.98 -0.83
CA TYR A 182 25.49 3.75 -1.42
C TYR A 182 25.05 3.09 -2.73
N ILE A 183 23.82 2.61 -2.78
CA ILE A 183 23.28 1.91 -3.94
C ILE A 183 22.59 2.86 -4.91
N GLY A 184 21.79 3.79 -4.39
CA GLY A 184 21.08 4.74 -5.23
C GLY A 184 20.02 5.54 -4.49
N ARG A 185 19.36 6.41 -5.25
CA ARG A 185 18.23 7.24 -4.81
C ARG A 185 17.08 7.13 -5.81
N HIS A 186 15.87 7.23 -5.32
CA HIS A 186 14.64 7.35 -6.10
C HIS A 186 13.82 8.51 -5.56
N SER A 187 13.41 9.43 -6.46
CA SER A 187 12.71 10.65 -6.06
C SER A 187 11.20 10.47 -5.99
N GLY A 188 10.61 9.63 -6.85
CA GLY A 188 9.16 9.41 -6.91
C GLY A 188 8.59 8.83 -5.62
N GLY A 189 7.36 9.24 -5.27
CA GLY A 189 6.68 8.74 -4.08
C GLY A 189 5.72 7.59 -4.36
N TYR A 190 5.37 7.31 -5.63
CA TYR A 190 4.26 6.43 -5.98
C TYR A 190 4.60 5.33 -6.97
N ASP A 191 5.63 5.53 -7.79
CA ASP A 191 6.05 4.53 -8.75
C ASP A 191 7.01 3.53 -8.12
N PRO A 192 7.02 2.27 -8.58
CA PRO A 192 7.94 1.25 -8.11
C PRO A 192 9.34 1.50 -8.66
N PHE A 193 10.34 1.14 -7.85
CA PHE A 193 11.74 1.22 -8.23
C PHE A 193 12.53 -0.02 -7.77
N SER A 194 13.72 -0.21 -8.33
CA SER A 194 14.57 -1.35 -7.97
C SER A 194 16.04 -1.03 -8.17
N PHE A 195 16.87 -1.69 -7.37
CA PHE A 195 18.31 -1.57 -7.44
C PHE A 195 18.96 -2.94 -7.59
N ASP A 196 19.87 -3.09 -8.54
CA ASP A 196 20.78 -4.21 -8.61
C ASP A 196 21.81 -4.05 -7.50
N VAL A 197 21.86 -5.02 -6.60
CA VAL A 197 22.78 -5.02 -5.45
C VAL A 197 23.79 -6.17 -5.51
N THR A 198 23.89 -6.82 -6.65
CA THR A 198 24.69 -8.04 -6.83
C THR A 198 26.12 -7.89 -6.36
N ASP A 199 26.77 -6.79 -6.75
CA ASP A 199 28.19 -6.55 -6.45
C ASP A 199 28.44 -6.06 -5.02
N PHE A 200 27.37 -5.71 -4.30
CA PHE A 200 27.41 -5.16 -2.93
C PHE A 200 26.89 -6.15 -1.89
N ALA A 201 26.27 -7.23 -2.36
CA ALA A 201 25.71 -8.27 -1.50
C ALA A 201 26.79 -9.25 -1.02
N TYR A 202 26.81 -9.53 0.28
CA TYR A 202 27.65 -10.57 0.86
C TYR A 202 26.95 -11.91 0.73
N ILE A 203 27.38 -12.70 -0.25
CA ILE A 203 26.82 -14.03 -0.55
C ILE A 203 27.30 -15.04 0.50
N GLY A 204 26.37 -15.83 1.04
CA GLY A 204 26.64 -16.76 2.13
C GLY A 204 26.80 -16.10 3.50
N GLN A 205 26.47 -14.83 3.61
CA GLN A 205 26.65 -14.05 4.81
C GLN A 205 25.43 -13.15 5.08
N ARG A 206 25.47 -12.45 6.21
CA ARG A 206 24.49 -11.41 6.56
C ARG A 206 24.75 -10.14 5.80
N ASN A 207 23.64 -9.48 5.47
CA ASN A 207 23.61 -8.21 4.80
C ASN A 207 22.80 -7.22 5.63
N VAL A 208 23.17 -5.93 5.57
CA VAL A 208 22.46 -4.85 6.24
C VAL A 208 21.95 -3.89 5.19
N LEU A 209 20.65 -3.84 5.05
CA LEU A 209 19.93 -2.87 4.23
C LEU A 209 19.52 -1.70 5.10
N LEU A 210 19.93 -0.50 4.70
CA LEU A 210 19.54 0.75 5.33
C LEU A 210 18.85 1.63 4.30
N VAL A 211 17.67 2.13 4.64
CA VAL A 211 16.83 2.94 3.75
C VAL A 211 16.46 4.22 4.46
N ARG A 212 16.81 5.37 3.88
CA ARG A 212 16.37 6.69 4.33
C ARG A 212 15.24 7.16 3.42
N VAL A 213 14.12 7.55 4.02
CA VAL A 213 12.97 8.10 3.32
C VAL A 213 12.74 9.53 3.82
N ASP A 214 12.66 10.50 2.91
CA ASP A 214 12.53 11.91 3.22
C ASP A 214 11.20 12.46 2.69
N ALA A 215 10.27 12.72 3.58
CA ALA A 215 8.93 13.23 3.30
C ALA A 215 8.80 14.76 3.56
N THR A 216 9.90 15.51 3.48
CA THR A 216 9.88 16.97 3.64
C THR A 216 9.13 17.68 2.53
N GLU A 217 9.22 17.16 1.30
CA GLU A 217 8.51 17.69 0.13
C GLU A 217 7.19 16.96 -0.10
N SER A 218 6.30 17.59 -0.86
CA SER A 218 5.05 16.97 -1.32
C SER A 218 4.94 17.00 -2.83
N ASP A 219 4.22 16.03 -3.39
CA ASP A 219 3.87 15.99 -4.81
C ASP A 219 2.53 16.67 -5.10
N GLY A 220 1.80 17.11 -4.05
CA GLY A 220 0.47 17.71 -4.14
C GLY A 220 -0.64 16.66 -4.25
N TRP A 221 -1.88 17.09 -4.41
CA TRP A 221 -3.07 16.26 -4.47
C TRP A 221 -3.32 15.42 -3.20
N PHE A 222 -3.18 16.11 -2.05
CA PHE A 222 -3.68 15.73 -0.73
C PHE A 222 -2.81 14.72 0.00
N TYR A 223 -3.39 13.86 0.83
CA TYR A 223 -2.65 13.02 1.76
C TYR A 223 -1.79 11.96 1.05
N GLU A 224 -0.50 12.02 1.28
CA GLU A 224 0.49 11.18 0.65
C GLU A 224 1.04 10.08 1.59
N GLY A 225 0.93 10.30 2.91
CA GLY A 225 1.60 9.47 3.91
C GLY A 225 3.10 9.74 3.99
N ALA A 226 3.82 8.85 4.67
CA ALA A 226 5.28 8.91 4.78
C ALA A 226 5.85 7.54 5.15
N GLY A 227 6.86 7.07 4.41
CA GLY A 227 7.53 5.80 4.71
C GLY A 227 7.56 4.81 3.57
N ILE A 228 7.98 3.59 3.88
CA ILE A 228 7.89 2.45 2.97
C ILE A 228 6.47 1.87 3.11
N TYR A 229 5.54 2.43 2.35
CA TYR A 229 4.12 2.17 2.51
C TYR A 229 3.56 1.09 1.57
N ARG A 230 4.43 0.43 0.81
CA ARG A 230 4.16 -0.73 -0.05
C ARG A 230 5.20 -1.82 0.20
N HIS A 231 5.06 -2.96 -0.47
CA HIS A 231 5.95 -4.10 -0.30
C HIS A 231 7.38 -3.84 -0.74
N VAL A 232 8.31 -4.59 -0.12
CA VAL A 232 9.72 -4.69 -0.52
C VAL A 232 10.04 -6.15 -0.83
N TRP A 233 10.81 -6.38 -1.90
CA TRP A 233 11.14 -7.72 -2.38
C TRP A 233 12.64 -7.89 -2.56
N LEU A 234 13.14 -9.06 -2.21
CA LEU A 234 14.45 -9.56 -2.61
C LEU A 234 14.25 -10.51 -3.80
N VAL A 235 14.76 -10.10 -4.96
CA VAL A 235 14.62 -10.87 -6.20
C VAL A 235 15.98 -11.44 -6.59
N LYS A 236 16.02 -12.74 -6.84
CA LYS A 236 17.22 -13.47 -7.27
C LYS A 236 16.96 -14.11 -8.62
N THR A 237 17.83 -13.88 -9.59
CA THR A 237 17.70 -14.44 -10.94
C THR A 237 19.01 -15.02 -11.45
N ASN A 238 18.94 -15.82 -12.49
CA ASN A 238 20.11 -16.08 -13.31
C ASN A 238 20.59 -14.77 -13.96
N ARG A 239 21.88 -14.67 -14.32
CA ARG A 239 22.41 -13.54 -15.09
C ARG A 239 21.74 -13.42 -16.48
N LEU A 240 21.25 -14.52 -17.03
CA LEU A 240 20.44 -14.53 -18.25
C LEU A 240 18.98 -14.77 -17.83
N HIS A 241 18.14 -13.74 -17.91
CA HIS A 241 16.81 -13.76 -17.32
C HIS A 241 15.82 -12.84 -18.07
N VAL A 242 14.51 -13.07 -17.86
CA VAL A 242 13.46 -12.13 -18.29
C VAL A 242 13.57 -10.86 -17.46
N LYS A 243 13.57 -9.71 -18.10
CA LYS A 243 13.58 -8.39 -17.45
C LYS A 243 12.36 -8.21 -16.54
N LYS A 244 12.50 -7.35 -15.54
CA LYS A 244 11.36 -6.88 -14.75
C LYS A 244 10.30 -6.28 -15.69
N TRP A 245 9.05 -6.77 -15.59
CA TRP A 245 7.95 -6.44 -16.53
C TRP A 245 8.28 -6.68 -18.01
N GLY A 246 9.21 -7.57 -18.28
CA GLY A 246 9.71 -7.84 -19.62
C GLY A 246 8.77 -8.64 -20.51
N THR A 247 7.63 -9.12 -19.99
CA THR A 247 6.60 -9.79 -20.78
C THR A 247 5.41 -8.87 -21.04
N PHE A 248 4.87 -8.95 -22.27
CA PHE A 248 3.64 -8.28 -22.62
C PHE A 248 2.78 -9.19 -23.52
N VAL A 249 1.53 -9.40 -23.12
CA VAL A 249 0.56 -10.22 -23.85
C VAL A 249 -0.53 -9.32 -24.42
N LYS A 250 -0.54 -9.18 -25.74
CA LYS A 250 -1.59 -8.45 -26.45
C LYS A 250 -2.54 -9.41 -27.12
N SER A 251 -3.83 -9.34 -26.80
CA SER A 251 -4.85 -10.19 -27.37
C SER A 251 -5.63 -9.49 -28.51
N GLN A 252 -5.85 -10.22 -29.58
CA GLN A 252 -6.79 -9.84 -30.64
C GLN A 252 -7.88 -10.91 -30.71
N VAL A 253 -9.08 -10.55 -30.28
CA VAL A 253 -10.23 -11.47 -30.22
C VAL A 253 -10.96 -11.47 -31.57
N ARG A 254 -11.26 -12.66 -32.07
CA ARG A 254 -12.11 -12.91 -33.26
C ARG A 254 -13.16 -13.96 -32.91
N THR A 255 -14.11 -14.18 -33.81
CA THR A 255 -15.12 -15.21 -33.59
C THR A 255 -14.47 -16.59 -33.43
N GLY A 256 -14.59 -17.15 -32.21
CA GLY A 256 -14.13 -18.50 -31.88
C GLY A 256 -12.62 -18.64 -31.58
N GLU A 257 -11.84 -17.55 -31.61
CA GLU A 257 -10.42 -17.59 -31.28
C GLU A 257 -9.87 -16.25 -30.79
N ALA A 258 -8.74 -16.29 -30.11
CA ALA A 258 -7.93 -15.12 -29.81
C ALA A 258 -6.49 -15.36 -30.25
N SER A 259 -5.93 -14.43 -31.00
CA SER A 259 -4.49 -14.38 -31.31
C SER A 259 -3.79 -13.58 -30.22
N LEU A 260 -2.78 -14.16 -29.61
CA LEU A 260 -1.95 -13.56 -28.57
C LEU A 260 -0.59 -13.21 -29.17
N SER A 261 -0.28 -11.92 -29.27
CA SER A 261 1.07 -11.45 -29.60
C SER A 261 1.83 -11.26 -28.30
N ILE A 262 2.90 -12.01 -28.12
CA ILE A 262 3.70 -12.03 -26.89
C ILE A 262 5.05 -11.38 -27.18
N LEU A 263 5.41 -10.36 -26.41
CA LEU A 263 6.74 -9.79 -26.32
C LEU A 263 7.41 -10.30 -25.07
N THR A 264 8.65 -10.80 -25.19
CA THR A 264 9.50 -11.14 -24.05
C THR A 264 10.87 -10.47 -24.19
N GLU A 265 11.26 -9.68 -23.21
CA GLU A 265 12.57 -9.05 -23.13
C GLU A 265 13.47 -9.85 -22.18
N VAL A 266 14.61 -10.31 -22.71
CA VAL A 266 15.59 -11.11 -21.95
C VAL A 266 16.89 -10.33 -21.85
N SER A 267 17.43 -10.21 -20.62
CA SER A 267 18.70 -9.56 -20.33
C SER A 267 19.79 -10.58 -20.10
N ASN A 268 21.00 -10.26 -20.57
CA ASN A 268 22.23 -11.03 -20.27
C ASN A 268 23.20 -10.19 -19.43
N ASP A 269 23.03 -10.19 -18.11
CA ASP A 269 23.94 -9.51 -17.16
C ASP A 269 25.22 -10.33 -16.86
N GLY A 270 25.48 -11.37 -17.67
CA GLY A 270 26.71 -12.17 -17.58
C GLY A 270 27.89 -11.52 -18.28
N ALA A 271 29.09 -12.09 -18.07
CA ALA A 271 30.33 -11.58 -18.66
C ALA A 271 30.62 -12.07 -20.09
N ALA A 272 29.79 -12.95 -20.64
CA ALA A 272 29.96 -13.54 -21.98
C ALA A 272 28.66 -13.59 -22.75
N SER A 273 28.74 -13.57 -24.07
CA SER A 273 27.56 -13.79 -24.93
C SER A 273 26.96 -15.17 -24.68
N ARG A 274 25.62 -15.24 -24.66
CA ARG A 274 24.86 -16.48 -24.48
C ARG A 274 23.82 -16.67 -25.57
N ASN A 275 23.70 -17.89 -26.06
CA ASN A 275 22.59 -18.24 -26.96
C ASN A 275 21.39 -18.64 -26.15
N ALA A 276 20.27 -17.95 -26.39
CA ALA A 276 19.01 -18.18 -25.69
C ALA A 276 17.84 -18.31 -26.65
N ARG A 277 16.82 -19.05 -26.22
CA ARG A 277 15.47 -19.07 -26.80
C ARG A 277 14.45 -18.92 -25.70
N VAL A 278 13.25 -18.53 -26.05
CA VAL A 278 12.12 -18.38 -25.13
C VAL A 278 11.06 -19.42 -25.50
N ASN A 279 10.66 -20.22 -24.50
CA ASN A 279 9.50 -21.12 -24.59
C ASN A 279 8.34 -20.45 -23.84
N SER A 280 7.24 -20.20 -24.54
CA SER A 280 6.03 -19.62 -23.97
C SER A 280 4.91 -20.64 -23.94
N THR A 281 4.28 -20.83 -22.79
CA THR A 281 3.12 -21.69 -22.59
C THR A 281 1.98 -20.86 -21.99
N VAL A 282 0.83 -20.86 -22.65
CA VAL A 282 -0.38 -20.22 -22.14
C VAL A 282 -1.21 -21.26 -21.39
N LEU A 283 -1.49 -20.98 -20.12
CA LEU A 283 -2.39 -21.76 -19.27
C LEU A 283 -3.74 -21.04 -19.20
N ASP A 284 -4.82 -21.80 -19.32
CA ASP A 284 -6.17 -21.30 -19.12
C ASP A 284 -6.52 -21.11 -17.62
N PRO A 285 -7.71 -20.55 -17.28
CA PRO A 285 -8.13 -20.37 -15.89
C PRO A 285 -8.18 -21.66 -15.04
N SER A 286 -8.20 -22.84 -15.69
CA SER A 286 -8.11 -24.14 -15.00
C SER A 286 -6.68 -24.65 -14.80
N GLY A 287 -5.69 -23.92 -15.31
CA GLY A 287 -4.28 -24.31 -15.31
C GLY A 287 -3.89 -25.26 -16.46
N GLN A 288 -4.78 -25.52 -17.43
CA GLN A 288 -4.50 -26.36 -18.58
C GLN A 288 -3.76 -25.58 -19.67
N ALA A 289 -2.71 -26.18 -20.27
CA ALA A 289 -2.01 -25.59 -21.40
C ALA A 289 -2.89 -25.56 -22.66
N VAL A 290 -3.18 -24.37 -23.15
CA VAL A 290 -4.05 -24.11 -24.32
C VAL A 290 -3.28 -23.60 -25.53
N GLY A 291 -2.01 -23.29 -25.39
CA GLY A 291 -1.14 -22.87 -26.48
C GLY A 291 0.33 -22.84 -26.07
N LYS A 292 1.21 -23.11 -27.04
CA LYS A 292 2.66 -23.04 -26.83
C LYS A 292 3.35 -22.51 -28.07
N ASP A 293 4.45 -21.80 -27.86
CA ASP A 293 5.36 -21.39 -28.93
C ASP A 293 6.80 -21.35 -28.42
N THR A 294 7.75 -21.59 -29.32
CA THR A 294 9.19 -21.53 -29.03
C THR A 294 9.86 -20.60 -30.02
N SER A 295 10.52 -19.56 -29.51
CA SER A 295 11.24 -18.61 -30.36
C SER A 295 12.46 -19.24 -31.04
N PRO A 296 12.94 -18.71 -32.17
CA PRO A 296 14.29 -18.96 -32.65
C PRO A 296 15.31 -18.61 -31.55
N ALA A 297 16.44 -19.34 -31.53
CA ALA A 297 17.56 -18.96 -30.68
C ALA A 297 18.24 -17.69 -31.20
N ALA A 298 18.64 -16.81 -30.28
CA ALA A 298 19.43 -15.63 -30.57
C ALA A 298 20.63 -15.52 -29.63
N SER A 299 21.72 -14.97 -30.12
CA SER A 299 22.89 -14.66 -29.31
C SER A 299 22.68 -13.30 -28.65
N ILE A 300 22.77 -13.26 -27.32
CA ILE A 300 22.69 -12.03 -26.53
C ILE A 300 24.07 -11.72 -26.00
N SER A 301 24.64 -10.56 -26.37
CA SER A 301 25.96 -10.14 -25.90
C SER A 301 25.94 -9.93 -24.37
N ALA A 302 27.13 -9.87 -23.77
CA ALA A 302 27.29 -9.48 -22.37
C ALA A 302 26.79 -8.04 -22.16
N GLY A 303 25.92 -7.83 -21.21
CA GLY A 303 25.31 -6.52 -20.87
C GLY A 303 24.20 -6.05 -21.83
N ASP A 304 23.79 -6.88 -22.79
CA ASP A 304 22.73 -6.54 -23.76
C ASP A 304 21.38 -7.21 -23.45
N ASP A 305 20.35 -6.66 -24.08
CA ASP A 305 18.99 -7.16 -24.06
C ASP A 305 18.58 -7.75 -25.41
N GLN A 306 17.70 -8.73 -25.41
CA GLN A 306 17.07 -9.30 -26.60
C GLN A 306 15.57 -9.37 -26.44
N SER A 307 14.84 -8.83 -27.44
CA SER A 307 13.40 -8.96 -27.53
C SER A 307 13.01 -10.17 -28.38
N TYR A 308 12.14 -11.01 -27.85
CA TYR A 308 11.52 -12.14 -28.56
C TYR A 308 10.04 -11.84 -28.80
N ARG A 309 9.57 -12.14 -30.02
CA ARG A 309 8.17 -12.00 -30.39
C ARG A 309 7.62 -13.37 -30.75
N GLN A 310 6.46 -13.70 -30.22
CA GLN A 310 5.81 -14.99 -30.39
C GLN A 310 4.32 -14.79 -30.63
N GLU A 311 3.69 -15.72 -31.34
CA GLU A 311 2.26 -15.71 -31.62
C GLU A 311 1.62 -17.03 -31.19
N ILE A 312 0.61 -16.95 -30.33
CA ILE A 312 -0.14 -18.12 -29.86
C ILE A 312 -1.63 -17.88 -30.14
N VAL A 313 -2.29 -18.89 -30.71
CA VAL A 313 -3.73 -18.85 -30.95
C VAL A 313 -4.44 -19.71 -29.90
N VAL A 314 -5.33 -19.07 -29.15
CA VAL A 314 -6.21 -19.73 -28.18
C VAL A 314 -7.57 -19.93 -28.83
N LYS A 315 -8.00 -21.20 -28.96
CA LYS A 315 -9.30 -21.56 -29.52
C LYS A 315 -10.39 -21.48 -28.47
N ARG A 316 -11.52 -20.86 -28.79
CA ARG A 316 -12.68 -20.66 -27.88
C ARG A 316 -12.25 -20.06 -26.54
N PRO A 317 -11.64 -18.87 -26.53
CA PRO A 317 -11.14 -18.27 -25.30
C PRO A 317 -12.29 -17.93 -24.34
N SER A 318 -12.06 -18.13 -23.05
CA SER A 318 -12.90 -17.57 -22.00
C SER A 318 -12.50 -16.11 -21.79
N LEU A 319 -13.41 -15.18 -22.10
CA LEU A 319 -13.11 -13.75 -22.05
C LEU A 319 -13.24 -13.23 -20.61
N TRP A 320 -12.33 -12.33 -20.26
CA TRP A 320 -12.46 -11.56 -19.03
C TRP A 320 -13.52 -10.47 -19.19
N SER A 321 -14.41 -10.32 -18.21
CA SER A 321 -15.39 -9.26 -18.12
C SER A 321 -15.66 -8.88 -16.65
N LEU A 322 -16.57 -7.94 -16.42
CA LEU A 322 -17.00 -7.57 -15.05
C LEU A 322 -17.65 -8.74 -14.30
N GLU A 323 -18.31 -9.63 -15.02
CA GLU A 323 -19.02 -10.81 -14.49
C GLU A 323 -18.18 -12.09 -14.57
N GLU A 324 -17.47 -12.27 -15.71
CA GLU A 324 -16.66 -13.46 -16.01
C GLU A 324 -15.17 -13.13 -15.91
N ARG A 325 -14.55 -13.43 -14.77
CA ARG A 325 -13.21 -12.97 -14.38
C ARG A 325 -12.15 -13.99 -14.74
N HIS A 326 -12.12 -14.40 -16.01
CA HIS A 326 -11.22 -15.43 -16.49
C HIS A 326 -9.79 -14.88 -16.65
N LEU A 327 -8.88 -15.32 -15.77
CA LEU A 327 -7.47 -14.99 -15.83
C LEU A 327 -6.68 -16.18 -16.39
N TYR A 328 -5.86 -15.89 -17.37
CA TYR A 328 -4.88 -16.78 -17.97
C TYR A 328 -3.52 -16.54 -17.35
N LYS A 329 -2.60 -17.47 -17.56
CA LYS A 329 -1.20 -17.33 -17.15
C LYS A 329 -0.29 -17.62 -18.34
N LEU A 330 0.62 -16.72 -18.64
CA LEU A 330 1.75 -16.96 -19.54
C LEU A 330 2.92 -17.47 -18.69
N VAL A 331 3.39 -18.68 -18.96
CA VAL A 331 4.63 -19.24 -18.45
C VAL A 331 5.72 -19.05 -19.48
N THR A 332 6.71 -18.24 -19.16
CA THR A 332 7.85 -17.90 -20.01
C THR A 332 9.12 -18.57 -19.46
N GLU A 333 9.76 -19.44 -20.22
CA GLU A 333 11.01 -20.09 -19.86
C GLU A 333 12.13 -19.63 -20.79
N VAL A 334 13.20 -19.09 -20.22
CA VAL A 334 14.45 -18.81 -20.96
C VAL A 334 15.30 -20.06 -20.94
N GLN A 335 15.61 -20.59 -22.13
CA GLN A 335 16.43 -21.77 -22.31
C GLN A 335 17.78 -21.41 -22.92
N ALA A 336 18.87 -21.81 -22.28
CA ALA A 336 20.23 -21.70 -22.76
C ALA A 336 21.00 -23.00 -22.49
N ASP A 337 21.88 -23.41 -23.40
CA ASP A 337 22.68 -24.63 -23.31
C ASP A 337 21.85 -25.91 -23.00
N GLY A 338 20.62 -25.94 -23.53
CA GLY A 338 19.67 -27.04 -23.35
C GLY A 338 18.95 -27.07 -21.99
N GLN A 339 19.19 -26.11 -21.11
CA GLN A 339 18.57 -26.01 -19.78
C GLN A 339 17.69 -24.78 -19.65
N VAL A 340 16.63 -24.85 -18.84
CA VAL A 340 15.86 -23.68 -18.42
C VAL A 340 16.65 -22.96 -17.36
N VAL A 341 17.03 -21.70 -17.65
CA VAL A 341 17.84 -20.87 -16.76
C VAL A 341 17.01 -19.82 -16.01
N ASP A 342 15.83 -19.46 -16.54
CA ASP A 342 14.88 -18.57 -15.89
C ASP A 342 13.45 -18.98 -16.25
N ARG A 343 12.53 -18.80 -15.31
CA ARG A 343 11.10 -19.01 -15.49
C ARG A 343 10.35 -17.82 -14.94
N TYR A 344 9.51 -17.21 -15.78
CA TYR A 344 8.72 -16.03 -15.44
C TYR A 344 7.24 -16.28 -15.72
N GLU A 345 6.36 -15.93 -14.78
CA GLU A 345 4.92 -16.10 -14.94
C GLU A 345 4.24 -14.74 -15.01
N THR A 346 3.29 -14.61 -15.94
CA THR A 346 2.55 -13.37 -16.16
C THR A 346 1.07 -13.66 -16.23
N PRO A 347 0.29 -13.24 -15.23
CA PRO A 347 -1.16 -13.27 -15.31
C PRO A 347 -1.65 -12.27 -16.36
N PHE A 348 -2.72 -12.62 -17.07
CA PHE A 348 -3.38 -11.73 -18.02
C PHE A 348 -4.82 -12.17 -18.29
N GLY A 349 -5.62 -11.30 -18.89
CA GLY A 349 -6.97 -11.63 -19.33
C GLY A 349 -7.14 -11.38 -20.81
N ILE A 350 -7.97 -12.18 -21.48
CA ILE A 350 -8.33 -12.02 -22.89
C ILE A 350 -9.63 -11.23 -22.97
N ARG A 351 -9.59 -10.03 -23.53
CA ARG A 351 -10.77 -9.18 -23.70
C ARG A 351 -10.57 -8.15 -24.83
N THR A 352 -11.65 -7.48 -25.24
CA THR A 352 -11.61 -6.22 -25.99
C THR A 352 -12.19 -5.09 -25.16
N ALA A 353 -11.60 -3.90 -25.24
CA ALA A 353 -12.16 -2.67 -24.68
C ALA A 353 -11.95 -1.55 -25.69
N GLU A 354 -13.04 -1.03 -26.21
CA GLU A 354 -13.03 -0.06 -27.30
C GLU A 354 -13.98 1.10 -26.95
N PHE A 355 -13.63 2.31 -27.39
CA PHE A 355 -14.50 3.46 -27.24
C PHE A 355 -15.18 3.79 -28.58
N ASP A 356 -16.49 3.86 -28.54
CA ASP A 356 -17.35 4.27 -29.63
C ASP A 356 -17.96 5.64 -29.28
N ALA A 357 -17.89 6.59 -30.20
CA ALA A 357 -18.36 7.96 -29.95
C ALA A 357 -19.90 8.06 -29.74
N GLU A 358 -20.68 7.09 -30.23
CA GLU A 358 -22.14 7.04 -30.11
C GLU A 358 -22.63 6.11 -28.97
N LYS A 359 -21.84 5.07 -28.64
CA LYS A 359 -22.24 4.01 -27.71
C LYS A 359 -21.42 4.00 -26.40
N GLY A 360 -20.40 4.85 -26.31
CA GLY A 360 -19.48 4.89 -25.18
C GLY A 360 -18.50 3.71 -25.14
N LEU A 361 -18.18 3.17 -23.97
CA LEU A 361 -17.27 2.05 -23.81
C LEU A 361 -17.92 0.73 -24.24
N LEU A 362 -17.23 -0.04 -25.06
CA LEU A 362 -17.58 -1.40 -25.46
C LEU A 362 -16.60 -2.38 -24.81
N LEU A 363 -17.06 -3.25 -23.93
CA LEU A 363 -16.29 -4.36 -23.36
C LEU A 363 -16.77 -5.67 -24.01
N ASN A 364 -15.88 -6.35 -24.72
CA ASN A 364 -16.22 -7.55 -25.52
C ASN A 364 -17.41 -7.31 -26.47
N GLY A 365 -17.44 -6.13 -27.09
CA GLY A 365 -18.48 -5.70 -28.02
C GLY A 365 -19.81 -5.30 -27.38
N LYS A 366 -19.96 -5.37 -26.05
CA LYS A 366 -21.16 -4.93 -25.32
C LYS A 366 -20.93 -3.55 -24.73
N ALA A 367 -21.93 -2.66 -24.88
CA ALA A 367 -21.87 -1.33 -24.27
C ALA A 367 -21.89 -1.43 -22.74
N VAL A 368 -20.93 -0.81 -22.09
CA VAL A 368 -20.81 -0.72 -20.62
C VAL A 368 -20.80 0.74 -20.23
N LYS A 369 -21.75 1.13 -19.37
CA LYS A 369 -21.76 2.44 -18.74
C LYS A 369 -20.80 2.41 -17.56
N LEU A 370 -19.78 3.28 -17.55
CA LEU A 370 -18.89 3.44 -16.41
C LEU A 370 -19.66 4.03 -15.23
N LYS A 371 -19.81 3.25 -14.20
CA LYS A 371 -20.37 3.58 -12.88
C LYS A 371 -19.20 3.67 -11.92
N GLY A 372 -18.36 4.71 -12.11
CA GLY A 372 -17.04 4.80 -11.51
C GLY A 372 -16.97 5.72 -10.31
N THR A 373 -15.89 5.56 -9.54
CA THR A 373 -15.49 6.48 -8.47
C THR A 373 -13.99 6.79 -8.55
N CYS A 374 -13.64 8.03 -8.23
CA CYS A 374 -12.27 8.42 -7.93
C CYS A 374 -11.94 7.97 -6.50
N ASN A 375 -10.73 7.45 -6.27
CA ASN A 375 -10.35 6.98 -4.94
C ASN A 375 -8.90 7.30 -4.60
N HIS A 376 -8.70 7.98 -3.47
CA HIS A 376 -7.39 8.10 -2.83
C HIS A 376 -7.01 6.78 -2.15
N GLN A 377 -5.71 6.63 -1.85
CA GLN A 377 -5.18 5.37 -1.35
C GLN A 377 -5.25 5.20 0.17
N ASP A 378 -5.64 6.22 0.94
CA ASP A 378 -5.68 6.16 2.40
C ASP A 378 -6.94 5.48 2.96
N HIS A 379 -6.80 4.95 4.17
CA HIS A 379 -7.89 4.36 4.96
C HIS A 379 -7.71 4.68 6.44
N ALA A 380 -8.82 4.87 7.16
CA ALA A 380 -8.78 5.14 8.60
C ALA A 380 -7.98 4.09 9.35
N GLY A 381 -7.15 4.52 10.30
CA GLY A 381 -6.30 3.64 11.12
C GLY A 381 -5.01 3.16 10.44
N LEU A 382 -4.88 3.30 9.12
CA LEU A 382 -3.75 2.77 8.33
C LEU A 382 -2.98 3.84 7.55
N GLY A 383 -3.61 4.97 7.23
CA GLY A 383 -3.03 5.92 6.29
C GLY A 383 -2.90 5.33 4.90
N ALA A 384 -1.75 5.55 4.25
CA ALA A 384 -1.44 5.02 2.92
C ALA A 384 -0.91 3.57 2.94
N ALA A 385 -0.48 3.05 4.10
CA ALA A 385 0.09 1.72 4.26
C ALA A 385 -1.00 0.64 4.38
N LEU A 386 -1.64 0.31 3.25
CA LEU A 386 -2.75 -0.64 3.21
C LEU A 386 -2.28 -2.08 3.01
N PRO A 387 -2.57 -3.01 3.93
CA PRO A 387 -2.46 -4.44 3.67
C PRO A 387 -3.32 -4.88 2.49
N ASP A 388 -2.93 -5.94 1.77
CA ASP A 388 -3.62 -6.45 0.57
C ASP A 388 -5.11 -6.67 0.79
N ALA A 389 -5.48 -7.29 1.91
CA ALA A 389 -6.88 -7.56 2.26
C ALA A 389 -7.77 -6.30 2.32
N VAL A 390 -7.18 -5.13 2.61
CA VAL A 390 -7.89 -3.86 2.63
C VAL A 390 -8.19 -3.38 1.23
N GLN A 391 -7.35 -3.67 0.23
CA GLN A 391 -7.64 -3.38 -1.17
C GLN A 391 -8.88 -4.15 -1.63
N TYR A 392 -8.94 -5.46 -1.36
CA TYR A 392 -10.12 -6.29 -1.65
C TYR A 392 -11.38 -5.80 -0.94
N TYR A 393 -11.26 -5.41 0.33
CA TYR A 393 -12.38 -4.83 1.09
C TYR A 393 -12.91 -3.56 0.43
N ARG A 394 -12.03 -2.63 0.03
CA ARG A 394 -12.42 -1.38 -0.61
C ARG A 394 -13.10 -1.62 -1.95
N VAL A 395 -12.54 -2.49 -2.80
CA VAL A 395 -13.16 -2.90 -4.07
C VAL A 395 -14.54 -3.52 -3.82
N GLY A 396 -14.65 -4.42 -2.85
CA GLY A 396 -15.93 -5.06 -2.48
C GLY A 396 -16.99 -4.05 -2.02
N LYS A 397 -16.61 -3.03 -1.23
CA LYS A 397 -17.52 -1.96 -0.83
C LYS A 397 -18.04 -1.14 -2.00
N LEU A 398 -17.19 -0.86 -2.98
CA LEU A 398 -17.62 -0.18 -4.20
C LEU A 398 -18.57 -1.06 -5.04
N GLN A 399 -18.27 -2.36 -5.17
CA GLN A 399 -19.15 -3.30 -5.89
C GLN A 399 -20.50 -3.49 -5.20
N GLU A 400 -20.55 -3.48 -3.87
CA GLU A 400 -21.79 -3.51 -3.11
C GLU A 400 -22.74 -2.36 -3.50
N MET A 401 -22.16 -1.19 -3.78
CA MET A 401 -22.88 -0.02 -4.29
C MET A 401 -23.28 -0.15 -5.76
N GLY A 402 -22.69 -1.08 -6.51
CA GLY A 402 -22.88 -1.24 -7.96
C GLY A 402 -21.83 -0.50 -8.81
N CYS A 403 -20.76 -0.05 -8.19
CA CYS A 403 -19.62 0.51 -8.90
C CYS A 403 -18.93 -0.58 -9.73
N ASN A 404 -18.53 -0.25 -10.96
CA ASN A 404 -17.86 -1.15 -11.89
C ASN A 404 -16.51 -0.63 -12.40
N SER A 405 -16.10 0.55 -11.93
CA SER A 405 -14.83 1.15 -12.36
C SER A 405 -14.24 2.08 -11.30
N ILE A 406 -12.91 2.14 -11.24
CA ILE A 406 -12.14 2.99 -10.34
C ILE A 406 -11.20 3.86 -11.19
N ARG A 407 -11.09 5.15 -10.84
CA ARG A 407 -9.98 5.99 -11.23
C ARG A 407 -9.03 6.11 -10.03
N THR A 408 -7.75 5.79 -10.26
CA THR A 408 -6.73 5.83 -9.21
C THR A 408 -6.23 7.27 -9.01
N SER A 409 -6.92 8.01 -8.16
CA SER A 409 -6.69 9.45 -7.95
C SER A 409 -5.68 9.69 -6.83
N HIS A 410 -4.58 10.42 -7.05
CA HIS A 410 -4.06 10.87 -8.34
C HIS A 410 -2.65 10.34 -8.47
N ASN A 411 -2.49 9.03 -8.56
CA ASN A 411 -1.18 8.37 -8.56
C ASN A 411 -1.26 6.91 -9.01
N PRO A 412 -0.15 6.30 -9.40
CA PRO A 412 -0.05 4.86 -9.65
C PRO A 412 -0.56 4.04 -8.45
N PRO A 413 -1.47 3.07 -8.67
CA PRO A 413 -1.97 2.22 -7.59
C PRO A 413 -0.92 1.23 -7.11
N THR A 414 -1.19 0.58 -5.97
CA THR A 414 -0.46 -0.63 -5.60
C THR A 414 -0.82 -1.79 -6.53
N PRO A 415 0.12 -2.72 -6.84
CA PRO A 415 -0.19 -3.91 -7.65
C PRO A 415 -1.38 -4.71 -7.13
N GLU A 416 -1.52 -4.83 -5.81
CA GLU A 416 -2.57 -5.62 -5.16
C GLU A 416 -3.98 -5.03 -5.36
N LEU A 417 -4.10 -3.72 -5.62
CA LEU A 417 -5.38 -3.13 -6.05
C LEU A 417 -5.78 -3.61 -7.44
N LEU A 418 -4.80 -3.70 -8.36
CA LEU A 418 -5.06 -4.20 -9.71
C LEU A 418 -5.40 -5.68 -9.70
N ASP A 419 -4.70 -6.48 -8.90
CA ASP A 419 -5.02 -7.90 -8.67
C ASP A 419 -6.44 -8.08 -8.13
N ALA A 420 -6.84 -7.27 -7.15
CA ALA A 420 -8.20 -7.28 -6.65
C ALA A 420 -9.21 -6.91 -7.74
N CYS A 421 -8.91 -5.93 -8.57
CA CYS A 421 -9.79 -5.51 -9.67
C CYS A 421 -9.88 -6.56 -10.78
N ASP A 422 -8.79 -7.23 -11.12
CA ASP A 422 -8.78 -8.34 -12.08
C ASP A 422 -9.64 -9.52 -11.60
N GLN A 423 -9.48 -9.89 -10.33
CA GLN A 423 -10.15 -11.04 -9.73
C GLN A 423 -11.62 -10.78 -9.39
N MET A 424 -11.96 -9.54 -9.06
CA MET A 424 -13.32 -9.18 -8.67
C MET A 424 -14.14 -8.60 -9.82
N GLY A 425 -13.53 -8.25 -10.96
CA GLY A 425 -14.22 -7.67 -12.12
C GLY A 425 -14.52 -6.17 -11.92
N MET A 426 -13.46 -5.35 -11.86
CA MET A 426 -13.54 -3.90 -11.73
C MET A 426 -12.64 -3.25 -12.79
N LEU A 427 -13.13 -2.30 -13.58
CA LEU A 427 -12.32 -1.58 -14.56
C LEU A 427 -11.46 -0.51 -13.87
N ILE A 428 -10.27 -0.27 -14.41
CA ILE A 428 -9.32 0.72 -13.89
C ILE A 428 -8.96 1.76 -14.96
N PHE A 429 -9.22 3.03 -14.64
CA PHE A 429 -8.60 4.17 -15.28
C PHE A 429 -7.34 4.52 -14.49
N ASP A 430 -6.19 4.08 -14.99
CA ASP A 430 -4.92 4.01 -14.29
C ASP A 430 -4.13 5.29 -14.46
N GLU A 431 -3.89 6.02 -13.36
CA GLU A 431 -3.41 7.40 -13.40
C GLU A 431 -1.96 7.53 -12.94
N THR A 432 -1.16 8.22 -13.76
CA THR A 432 0.16 8.69 -13.32
C THR A 432 0.05 9.88 -12.36
N ARG A 433 1.13 10.15 -11.61
CA ARG A 433 1.09 11.22 -10.62
C ARG A 433 1.04 12.62 -11.22
N MET A 434 1.75 12.89 -12.28
CA MET A 434 1.83 14.22 -12.87
C MET A 434 1.90 14.21 -14.39
N MET A 435 1.37 15.23 -15.02
CA MET A 435 1.57 15.51 -16.44
C MET A 435 2.96 16.12 -16.66
N SER A 436 3.90 15.33 -17.12
CA SER A 436 5.28 15.78 -17.34
C SER A 436 5.94 15.10 -18.52
N SER A 437 6.80 15.87 -19.22
CA SER A 437 7.67 15.36 -20.31
C SER A 437 9.15 15.45 -19.95
N ASN A 438 9.49 15.74 -18.69
CA ASN A 438 10.86 15.62 -18.23
C ASN A 438 11.26 14.12 -18.09
N PRO A 439 12.55 13.78 -18.06
CA PRO A 439 13.00 12.38 -18.02
C PRO A 439 12.41 11.60 -16.83
N GLU A 440 12.30 12.22 -15.66
CA GLU A 440 11.75 11.58 -14.46
C GLU A 440 10.26 11.27 -14.63
N GLY A 441 9.45 12.25 -15.03
CA GLY A 441 8.02 12.05 -15.22
C GLY A 441 7.69 11.05 -16.31
N LEU A 442 8.45 11.06 -17.45
CA LEU A 442 8.29 10.04 -18.48
C LEU A 442 8.69 8.65 -17.99
N SER A 443 9.76 8.54 -17.19
CA SER A 443 10.17 7.26 -16.60
C SER A 443 9.13 6.72 -15.61
N GLN A 444 8.55 7.57 -14.76
CA GLN A 444 7.46 7.18 -13.86
C GLN A 444 6.23 6.69 -14.64
N PHE A 445 5.89 7.36 -15.73
CA PHE A 445 4.77 6.94 -16.59
C PHE A 445 5.09 5.65 -17.36
N GLU A 446 6.32 5.47 -17.82
CA GLU A 446 6.79 4.21 -18.43
C GLU A 446 6.68 3.07 -17.42
N ASN A 447 7.14 3.26 -16.18
CA ASN A 447 7.04 2.28 -15.11
C ASN A 447 5.58 1.85 -14.86
N LEU A 448 4.64 2.81 -14.80
CA LEU A 448 3.22 2.53 -14.68
C LEU A 448 2.74 1.64 -15.84
N VAL A 449 2.96 2.07 -17.08
CA VAL A 449 2.47 1.35 -18.26
C VAL A 449 3.08 -0.05 -18.35
N ARG A 450 4.39 -0.20 -18.15
CA ARG A 450 5.08 -1.50 -18.24
C ARG A 450 4.65 -2.47 -17.15
N ARG A 451 4.45 -1.97 -15.92
CA ARG A 451 3.98 -2.77 -14.79
C ARG A 451 2.57 -3.29 -15.04
N ASP A 452 1.66 -2.40 -15.50
CA ASP A 452 0.22 -2.65 -15.43
C ASP A 452 -0.42 -3.11 -16.75
N ARG A 453 0.33 -3.12 -17.87
CA ARG A 453 -0.20 -3.42 -19.21
C ARG A 453 -0.75 -4.84 -19.39
N ASN A 454 -0.45 -5.78 -18.50
CA ASN A 454 -1.00 -7.14 -18.56
C ASN A 454 -2.31 -7.29 -17.76
N HIS A 455 -2.68 -6.34 -16.89
CA HIS A 455 -3.93 -6.38 -16.14
C HIS A 455 -5.13 -6.14 -17.05
N PRO A 456 -6.08 -7.10 -17.14
CA PRO A 456 -7.28 -6.91 -17.97
C PRO A 456 -8.23 -5.84 -17.42
N SER A 457 -8.19 -5.55 -16.11
CA SER A 457 -8.95 -4.48 -15.48
C SER A 457 -8.55 -3.09 -15.99
N VAL A 458 -7.27 -2.86 -16.27
CA VAL A 458 -6.79 -1.57 -16.81
C VAL A 458 -7.29 -1.41 -18.23
N PHE A 459 -8.17 -0.42 -18.48
CA PHE A 459 -8.77 -0.20 -19.78
C PHE A 459 -8.28 1.06 -20.48
N MET A 460 -7.66 1.98 -19.74
CA MET A 460 -7.17 3.27 -20.24
C MET A 460 -6.08 3.82 -19.32
N TRP A 461 -5.14 4.59 -19.90
CA TRP A 461 -4.09 5.31 -19.19
C TRP A 461 -4.47 6.77 -18.95
N SER A 462 -4.31 7.26 -17.74
CA SER A 462 -4.49 8.68 -17.39
C SER A 462 -3.13 9.38 -17.31
N MET A 463 -3.00 10.46 -18.05
CA MET A 463 -1.76 11.23 -18.18
C MET A 463 -1.65 12.38 -17.16
N GLY A 464 -2.58 12.47 -16.19
CA GLY A 464 -2.52 13.45 -15.11
C GLY A 464 -3.89 13.99 -14.69
N ASN A 465 -3.87 14.94 -13.75
CA ASN A 465 -5.07 15.53 -13.13
C ASN A 465 -4.96 17.04 -13.02
N GLU A 466 -5.91 17.75 -13.61
CA GLU A 466 -6.18 19.18 -13.43
C GLU A 466 -4.97 20.13 -13.58
N GLU A 467 -3.92 19.70 -14.27
CA GLU A 467 -2.80 20.57 -14.59
C GLU A 467 -3.25 21.71 -15.49
N GLY A 468 -3.10 22.94 -15.00
CA GLY A 468 -3.61 24.14 -15.66
C GLY A 468 -3.07 24.45 -17.04
N GLN A 469 -2.02 23.75 -17.47
CA GLN A 469 -1.45 23.85 -18.81
C GLN A 469 -2.00 22.83 -19.82
N ALA A 470 -2.78 21.84 -19.38
CA ALA A 470 -3.19 20.71 -20.22
C ALA A 470 -3.89 21.12 -21.52
N ASN A 471 -4.70 22.18 -21.51
CA ASN A 471 -5.41 22.70 -22.68
C ASN A 471 -4.61 23.71 -23.52
N THR A 472 -3.35 24.00 -23.18
CA THR A 472 -2.47 24.92 -23.93
C THR A 472 -1.66 24.17 -24.98
N ALA A 473 -1.05 24.93 -25.93
CA ALA A 473 -0.12 24.37 -26.92
C ALA A 473 1.07 23.68 -26.24
N ARG A 474 1.57 24.21 -25.10
CA ARG A 474 2.63 23.58 -24.31
C ARG A 474 2.15 22.27 -23.69
N GLY A 475 0.96 22.25 -23.12
CA GLY A 475 0.35 21.03 -22.62
C GLY A 475 0.21 19.97 -23.70
N GLY A 476 -0.15 20.36 -24.94
CA GLY A 476 -0.19 19.45 -26.08
C GLY A 476 1.15 18.79 -26.41
N LEU A 477 2.27 19.51 -26.28
CA LEU A 477 3.61 18.92 -26.45
C LEU A 477 3.92 17.90 -25.35
N ILE A 478 3.61 18.22 -24.09
CA ILE A 478 3.81 17.30 -22.96
C ILE A 478 2.96 16.04 -23.12
N LEU A 479 1.66 16.21 -23.37
CA LEU A 479 0.74 15.08 -23.58
C LEU A 479 1.12 14.21 -24.76
N SER A 480 1.66 14.82 -25.86
CA SER A 480 2.18 14.07 -27.00
C SER A 480 3.38 13.19 -26.64
N ALA A 481 4.31 13.69 -25.80
CA ALA A 481 5.45 12.92 -25.33
C ALA A 481 4.99 11.75 -24.44
N MET A 482 4.08 11.99 -23.49
CA MET A 482 3.52 10.94 -22.64
C MET A 482 2.73 9.90 -23.47
N LYS A 483 1.92 10.34 -24.42
CA LYS A 483 1.20 9.44 -25.32
C LYS A 483 2.16 8.57 -26.15
N ALA A 484 3.31 9.11 -26.57
CA ALA A 484 4.33 8.33 -27.26
C ALA A 484 4.87 7.19 -26.38
N VAL A 485 5.17 7.45 -25.11
CA VAL A 485 5.57 6.44 -24.13
C VAL A 485 4.48 5.37 -23.96
N ALA A 486 3.23 5.77 -23.78
CA ALA A 486 2.13 4.80 -23.66
C ALA A 486 2.02 3.92 -24.91
N LYS A 487 2.14 4.50 -26.11
CA LYS A 487 2.05 3.73 -27.36
C LYS A 487 3.23 2.84 -27.65
N GLU A 488 4.42 3.21 -27.21
CA GLU A 488 5.62 2.40 -27.32
C GLU A 488 5.50 1.11 -26.48
N HIS A 489 5.02 1.24 -25.24
CA HIS A 489 4.97 0.13 -24.30
C HIS A 489 3.62 -0.59 -24.27
N ASP A 490 2.52 0.09 -24.62
CA ASP A 490 1.17 -0.49 -24.81
C ASP A 490 0.35 0.31 -25.82
N GLY A 491 0.46 -0.04 -27.06
CA GLY A 491 -0.37 0.55 -28.12
C GLY A 491 -1.82 0.04 -28.16
N SER A 492 -2.26 -0.78 -27.21
CA SER A 492 -3.61 -1.38 -27.21
C SER A 492 -4.65 -0.57 -26.44
N ARG A 493 -4.23 0.22 -25.47
CA ARG A 493 -5.12 1.04 -24.66
C ARG A 493 -5.10 2.52 -25.07
N PRO A 494 -6.25 3.22 -25.00
CA PRO A 494 -6.31 4.66 -25.21
C PRO A 494 -5.71 5.44 -24.06
N VAL A 495 -5.40 6.71 -24.29
CA VAL A 495 -4.96 7.66 -23.29
C VAL A 495 -5.97 8.78 -23.10
N SER A 496 -6.08 9.28 -21.87
CA SER A 496 -6.86 10.47 -21.51
C SER A 496 -6.15 11.25 -20.41
N ILE A 497 -6.73 12.34 -19.98
CA ILE A 497 -6.37 13.13 -18.80
C ILE A 497 -7.65 13.65 -18.15
N ALA A 498 -7.61 13.96 -16.86
CA ALA A 498 -8.70 14.64 -16.15
C ALA A 498 -8.45 16.16 -16.16
N PRO A 499 -9.04 16.93 -17.07
CA PRO A 499 -8.69 18.34 -17.23
C PRO A 499 -9.57 19.27 -16.37
N ALA A 500 -8.97 20.31 -15.78
CA ALA A 500 -9.72 21.38 -15.17
C ALA A 500 -10.25 22.37 -16.23
N GLY A 501 -11.57 22.59 -16.24
CA GLY A 501 -12.20 23.69 -16.97
C GLY A 501 -12.09 23.66 -18.52
N ALA A 502 -11.80 22.48 -19.11
CA ALA A 502 -11.69 22.31 -20.55
C ALA A 502 -12.14 20.89 -20.99
N ILE A 503 -12.50 20.71 -22.24
CA ILE A 503 -12.90 19.43 -22.82
C ILE A 503 -12.28 19.30 -24.22
N GLY A 504 -11.38 18.35 -24.42
CA GLY A 504 -10.91 17.89 -25.72
C GLY A 504 -10.42 18.93 -26.71
N THR A 505 -10.05 20.13 -26.26
CA THR A 505 -9.61 21.26 -27.10
C THR A 505 -8.19 21.70 -26.73
N GLY A 506 -7.50 22.41 -27.63
CA GLY A 506 -6.13 22.84 -27.43
C GLY A 506 -5.19 21.64 -27.24
N GLY A 507 -4.39 21.63 -26.17
CA GLY A 507 -3.49 20.51 -25.86
C GLY A 507 -4.22 19.18 -25.63
N LEU A 508 -5.47 19.21 -25.20
CA LEU A 508 -6.29 18.01 -24.92
C LEU A 508 -6.72 17.24 -26.18
N GLU A 509 -6.56 17.82 -27.38
CA GLU A 509 -6.80 17.11 -28.65
C GLU A 509 -5.90 15.86 -28.78
N MET A 510 -4.79 15.84 -28.06
CA MET A 510 -3.88 14.68 -28.03
C MET A 510 -4.49 13.44 -27.37
N CYS A 511 -5.51 13.59 -26.51
CA CYS A 511 -6.19 12.49 -25.86
C CYS A 511 -7.02 11.68 -26.87
N ASP A 512 -7.04 10.35 -26.71
CA ASP A 512 -7.88 9.45 -27.53
C ASP A 512 -9.34 9.56 -27.11
N VAL A 513 -9.61 9.74 -25.81
CA VAL A 513 -10.93 9.97 -25.21
C VAL A 513 -10.96 11.35 -24.58
N ALA A 514 -11.98 12.15 -24.85
CA ALA A 514 -12.15 13.46 -24.23
C ALA A 514 -12.66 13.31 -22.79
N GLY A 515 -11.77 13.59 -21.83
CA GLY A 515 -12.11 13.67 -20.41
C GLY A 515 -12.72 15.03 -20.05
N TYR A 516 -13.58 15.06 -19.03
CA TYR A 516 -14.04 16.32 -18.43
C TYR A 516 -14.24 16.20 -16.93
N ASN A 517 -13.92 17.28 -16.20
CA ASN A 517 -14.21 17.41 -14.78
C ASN A 517 -15.38 18.37 -14.57
N TYR A 518 -16.52 17.90 -14.05
CA TYR A 518 -17.71 18.67 -13.61
C TYR A 518 -18.42 19.55 -14.66
N MET A 519 -18.13 19.38 -15.94
CA MET A 519 -18.62 20.25 -17.02
C MET A 519 -19.72 19.56 -17.87
N ASP A 520 -20.74 19.02 -17.23
CA ASP A 520 -21.79 18.24 -17.91
C ASP A 520 -22.45 18.96 -19.09
N PRO A 521 -22.89 20.22 -19.01
CA PRO A 521 -23.48 20.92 -20.14
C PRO A 521 -22.51 21.12 -21.30
N GLN A 522 -21.24 21.43 -20.97
CA GLN A 522 -20.19 21.65 -21.96
C GLN A 522 -19.79 20.33 -22.63
N ALA A 523 -19.86 19.20 -21.93
CA ALA A 523 -19.65 17.90 -22.55
C ALA A 523 -20.69 17.58 -23.62
N GLU A 524 -21.94 17.96 -23.43
CA GLU A 524 -22.97 17.83 -24.44
C GLU A 524 -22.73 18.74 -25.65
N GLU A 525 -22.28 19.98 -25.44
CA GLU A 525 -21.92 20.88 -26.53
C GLU A 525 -20.70 20.38 -27.30
N PHE A 526 -19.71 19.83 -26.59
CA PHE A 526 -18.52 19.26 -27.19
C PHE A 526 -18.89 18.06 -28.10
N HIS A 527 -19.68 17.12 -27.60
CA HIS A 527 -20.12 15.97 -28.39
C HIS A 527 -20.88 16.38 -29.64
N LYS A 528 -21.75 17.41 -29.58
CA LYS A 528 -22.45 17.95 -30.77
C LYS A 528 -21.50 18.51 -31.83
N LYS A 529 -20.38 19.11 -31.41
CA LYS A 529 -19.36 19.69 -32.30
C LYS A 529 -18.36 18.66 -32.80
N HIS A 530 -18.11 17.62 -32.04
CA HIS A 530 -17.13 16.54 -32.29
C HIS A 530 -17.79 15.16 -32.14
N PRO A 531 -18.74 14.81 -33.03
CA PRO A 531 -19.53 13.59 -32.88
C PRO A 531 -18.71 12.30 -33.08
N ASP A 532 -17.51 12.39 -33.59
CA ASP A 532 -16.55 11.30 -33.78
C ASP A 532 -15.64 11.06 -32.56
N LYS A 533 -15.70 11.95 -31.55
CA LYS A 533 -14.84 11.88 -30.38
C LYS A 533 -15.56 11.25 -29.19
N PRO A 534 -15.06 10.13 -28.62
CA PRO A 534 -15.63 9.58 -27.39
C PRO A 534 -15.46 10.54 -26.21
N VAL A 535 -16.45 10.57 -25.32
CA VAL A 535 -16.47 11.47 -24.14
C VAL A 535 -16.68 10.68 -22.86
N MET A 536 -16.00 11.08 -21.78
CA MET A 536 -16.08 10.46 -20.47
C MET A 536 -15.96 11.51 -19.35
N GLY A 537 -16.77 11.40 -18.31
CA GLY A 537 -16.61 12.19 -17.10
C GLY A 537 -15.43 11.66 -16.25
N THR A 538 -14.33 12.38 -16.21
CA THR A 538 -13.14 11.99 -15.45
C THR A 538 -13.24 12.32 -13.97
N GLU A 539 -13.96 13.40 -13.66
CA GLU A 539 -14.47 13.70 -12.33
C GLU A 539 -15.86 14.30 -12.41
N THR A 540 -16.76 13.84 -11.57
CA THR A 540 -18.16 14.27 -11.59
C THR A 540 -18.70 14.43 -10.18
N VAL A 541 -19.79 15.19 -10.01
CA VAL A 541 -20.54 15.38 -8.76
C VAL A 541 -19.84 16.31 -7.76
N SER A 542 -18.98 15.85 -6.89
CA SER A 542 -18.42 16.54 -5.71
C SER A 542 -19.49 17.02 -4.69
N ALA A 543 -20.54 16.22 -4.48
CA ALA A 543 -21.46 16.41 -3.38
C ALA A 543 -20.80 16.09 -2.04
N VAL A 544 -21.16 16.83 -0.99
CA VAL A 544 -20.61 16.64 0.34
C VAL A 544 -21.69 16.24 1.34
N GLY A 545 -21.33 15.38 2.30
CA GLY A 545 -22.21 14.97 3.37
C GLY A 545 -21.45 14.27 4.48
N THR A 546 -21.83 14.50 5.72
CA THR A 546 -21.30 13.81 6.90
C THR A 546 -22.19 12.64 7.25
N ARG A 547 -21.62 11.43 7.41
CA ARG A 547 -22.40 10.23 7.71
C ARG A 547 -23.33 10.39 8.92
N GLY A 548 -24.63 10.16 8.70
CA GLY A 548 -25.66 10.21 9.77
C GLY A 548 -26.01 11.59 10.27
N ILE A 549 -25.56 12.67 9.62
CA ILE A 549 -25.88 14.05 9.95
C ILE A 549 -26.89 14.61 8.94
N TYR A 550 -27.94 15.24 9.42
CA TYR A 550 -29.04 15.75 8.59
C TYR A 550 -29.35 17.24 8.76
N VAL A 551 -28.61 17.90 9.62
CA VAL A 551 -28.61 19.36 9.79
C VAL A 551 -27.17 19.83 9.70
N THR A 552 -26.88 20.74 8.78
CA THR A 552 -25.56 21.34 8.66
C THR A 552 -25.21 22.13 9.92
N ASP A 553 -24.10 21.78 10.54
CA ASP A 553 -23.53 22.46 11.71
C ASP A 553 -22.09 22.89 11.40
N ARG A 554 -21.96 24.11 10.90
CA ARG A 554 -20.66 24.64 10.50
C ARG A 554 -19.66 24.75 11.67
N ALA A 555 -20.17 25.00 12.88
CA ALA A 555 -19.30 25.12 14.06
C ALA A 555 -18.66 23.79 14.44
N LYS A 556 -19.37 22.67 14.16
CA LYS A 556 -18.86 21.32 14.36
C LYS A 556 -18.18 20.74 13.12
N GLY A 557 -18.14 21.47 12.00
CA GLY A 557 -17.57 20.96 10.76
C GLY A 557 -18.44 19.94 10.03
N PHE A 558 -19.74 19.86 10.29
CA PHE A 558 -20.65 18.86 9.74
C PHE A 558 -21.54 19.40 8.64
N VAL A 559 -21.78 18.58 7.63
CA VAL A 559 -22.65 18.88 6.49
C VAL A 559 -23.81 17.88 6.45
N SER A 560 -25.00 18.40 6.15
CA SER A 560 -26.19 17.56 5.95
C SER A 560 -26.00 16.51 4.84
N SER A 561 -26.43 15.28 5.04
CA SER A 561 -26.31 14.17 4.09
C SER A 561 -27.38 14.19 2.98
N TYR A 562 -28.20 15.20 2.88
CA TYR A 562 -29.11 15.34 1.73
C TYR A 562 -28.35 15.76 0.48
N ASP A 563 -28.63 15.07 -0.66
CA ASP A 563 -27.90 15.21 -1.93
C ASP A 563 -27.76 16.64 -2.52
N PRO A 564 -28.69 17.60 -2.34
CA PRO A 564 -28.54 18.90 -2.96
C PRO A 564 -27.34 19.73 -2.51
N TYR A 565 -26.64 19.33 -1.46
CA TYR A 565 -25.53 20.12 -0.94
C TYR A 565 -24.25 19.86 -1.74
N THR A 566 -23.87 20.81 -2.60
CA THR A 566 -22.62 20.78 -3.37
C THR A 566 -21.77 22.00 -3.04
N THR A 567 -20.43 21.86 -3.10
CA THR A 567 -19.51 22.93 -2.68
C THR A 567 -19.43 24.10 -3.66
N THR A 568 -19.70 23.89 -4.94
CA THR A 568 -19.39 24.85 -6.02
C THR A 568 -20.50 24.98 -7.06
N GLY A 569 -21.75 24.63 -6.73
CA GLY A 569 -22.84 24.62 -7.71
C GLY A 569 -22.71 23.52 -8.78
N ARG A 570 -21.86 22.54 -8.55
CA ARG A 570 -21.70 21.34 -9.39
C ARG A 570 -22.91 20.43 -9.25
N ALA A 571 -23.01 19.41 -10.09
CA ALA A 571 -24.13 18.49 -10.05
C ALA A 571 -24.19 17.69 -8.74
N SER A 572 -25.40 17.43 -8.23
CA SER A 572 -25.64 16.45 -7.19
C SER A 572 -25.52 15.02 -7.74
N ALA A 573 -25.51 14.01 -6.90
CA ALA A 573 -25.50 12.59 -7.31
C ALA A 573 -26.67 12.30 -8.28
N GLU A 574 -27.89 12.70 -7.91
CA GLU A 574 -29.08 12.57 -8.77
C GLU A 574 -28.95 13.37 -10.07
N GLY A 575 -28.48 14.63 -9.98
CA GLY A 575 -28.35 15.51 -11.15
C GLY A 575 -27.41 14.93 -12.20
N TRP A 576 -26.24 14.50 -11.76
CA TRP A 576 -25.25 13.90 -12.66
C TRP A 576 -25.69 12.55 -13.24
N TRP A 577 -26.20 11.64 -12.40
CA TRP A 577 -26.57 10.32 -12.91
C TRP A 577 -27.73 10.39 -13.90
N ARG A 578 -28.71 11.24 -13.66
CA ARG A 578 -29.79 11.51 -14.64
C ARG A 578 -29.26 12.06 -15.96
N PHE A 579 -28.27 12.97 -15.89
CA PHE A 579 -27.63 13.49 -17.11
C PHE A 579 -26.90 12.38 -17.85
N CYS A 580 -26.09 11.59 -17.14
CA CYS A 580 -25.26 10.53 -17.68
C CYS A 580 -26.08 9.38 -18.28
N ASN A 581 -27.09 8.88 -17.53
CA ASN A 581 -27.87 7.71 -17.90
C ASN A 581 -28.79 7.97 -19.13
N ALA A 582 -29.19 9.21 -19.34
CA ALA A 582 -29.98 9.61 -20.49
C ALA A 582 -29.20 9.70 -21.81
N ARG A 583 -27.86 9.58 -21.78
CA ARG A 583 -26.97 9.83 -22.94
C ARG A 583 -26.15 8.60 -23.28
N PRO A 584 -26.53 7.78 -24.27
CA PRO A 584 -25.78 6.58 -24.67
C PRO A 584 -24.33 6.88 -25.05
N TRP A 585 -24.08 7.97 -25.75
CA TRP A 585 -22.75 8.40 -26.20
C TRP A 585 -21.77 8.72 -25.08
N LEU A 586 -22.25 9.16 -23.92
CA LEU A 586 -21.40 9.41 -22.75
C LEU A 586 -21.00 8.07 -22.13
N SER A 587 -19.73 7.77 -22.11
CA SER A 587 -19.22 6.47 -21.62
C SER A 587 -19.53 6.20 -20.13
N GLY A 588 -19.96 7.20 -19.39
CA GLY A 588 -20.13 7.20 -17.95
C GLY A 588 -19.12 8.13 -17.31
N GLY A 589 -18.71 7.85 -16.09
CA GLY A 589 -17.69 8.68 -15.43
C GLY A 589 -17.39 8.22 -14.01
N PHE A 590 -16.57 9.05 -13.34
CA PHE A 590 -16.04 8.78 -12.01
C PHE A 590 -16.51 9.85 -11.02
N VAL A 591 -17.26 9.42 -10.03
CA VAL A 591 -17.75 10.31 -8.97
C VAL A 591 -16.61 10.70 -8.04
N TRP A 592 -16.50 11.97 -7.70
CA TRP A 592 -15.63 12.48 -6.66
C TRP A 592 -16.36 12.52 -5.32
N THR A 593 -16.15 11.54 -4.36
CA THR A 593 -15.28 10.37 -4.45
C THR A 593 -15.97 9.12 -3.92
N GLY A 594 -15.35 7.94 -4.10
CA GLY A 594 -15.85 6.70 -3.50
C GLY A 594 -15.73 6.71 -1.98
N PHE A 595 -14.56 7.01 -1.46
CA PHE A 595 -14.29 7.11 -0.01
C PHE A 595 -13.90 8.54 0.37
N ASP A 596 -14.26 8.94 1.59
CA ASP A 596 -13.59 10.08 2.21
C ASP A 596 -12.08 9.81 2.34
N TYR A 597 -11.28 10.83 2.32
CA TYR A 597 -9.82 10.79 2.37
C TYR A 597 -9.26 12.00 3.10
N ARG A 598 -8.02 11.92 3.54
CA ARG A 598 -7.31 13.01 4.21
C ARG A 598 -6.65 13.97 3.23
N GLY A 599 -6.28 15.15 3.71
CA GLY A 599 -5.53 16.15 2.96
C GLY A 599 -6.36 17.15 2.17
N GLU A 600 -7.67 16.95 2.03
CA GLU A 600 -8.62 17.91 1.46
C GLU A 600 -9.88 18.04 2.33
N PRO A 601 -9.79 18.61 3.51
CA PRO A 601 -10.92 18.75 4.40
C PRO A 601 -11.91 19.77 3.82
N SER A 602 -12.89 19.27 3.10
CA SER A 602 -13.94 20.08 2.43
C SER A 602 -15.33 19.66 2.91
N PRO A 603 -16.25 20.60 3.08
CA PRO A 603 -16.17 22.01 2.71
C PRO A 603 -15.56 22.93 3.80
N TYR A 604 -15.15 22.35 4.91
CA TYR A 604 -14.60 23.08 6.05
C TYR A 604 -13.17 22.61 6.32
N THR A 605 -12.30 23.55 6.68
CA THR A 605 -10.94 23.27 7.17
C THR A 605 -10.98 22.91 8.66
N TRP A 606 -9.85 22.90 9.35
CA TRP A 606 -9.77 22.59 10.78
C TRP A 606 -11.00 23.10 11.58
N PRO A 607 -11.63 22.25 12.41
CA PRO A 607 -11.16 20.92 12.93
C PRO A 607 -11.32 19.73 11.99
N ASN A 608 -11.83 19.90 10.77
CA ASN A 608 -11.90 18.82 9.82
C ASN A 608 -10.50 18.39 9.32
N ILE A 609 -10.24 17.09 9.32
CA ILE A 609 -8.99 16.47 8.89
C ILE A 609 -9.14 15.59 7.66
N SER A 610 -10.38 15.37 7.22
CA SER A 610 -10.68 14.58 6.03
C SER A 610 -11.74 15.27 5.16
N SER A 611 -11.82 14.84 3.91
CA SER A 611 -12.90 15.26 2.99
C SER A 611 -14.25 14.74 3.48
N GLN A 612 -15.31 15.29 2.93
CA GLN A 612 -16.68 14.83 3.10
C GLN A 612 -17.34 14.51 1.75
N TYR A 613 -16.55 14.40 0.68
CA TYR A 613 -17.00 14.07 -0.68
C TYR A 613 -17.34 12.58 -0.83
N GLY A 614 -16.75 11.71 -0.01
CA GLY A 614 -16.92 10.26 -0.12
C GLY A 614 -18.39 9.85 -0.08
N ILE A 615 -18.75 8.91 -0.94
CA ILE A 615 -20.01 8.16 -0.85
C ILE A 615 -19.97 7.24 0.36
N ILE A 616 -18.78 6.85 0.75
CA ILE A 616 -18.42 6.00 1.89
C ILE A 616 -17.44 6.79 2.74
N ASP A 617 -17.51 6.68 4.07
CA ASP A 617 -16.56 7.36 4.95
C ASP A 617 -15.17 6.71 4.95
N THR A 618 -14.21 7.27 5.67
CA THR A 618 -12.83 6.80 5.74
C THR A 618 -12.67 5.37 6.30
N CYS A 619 -13.68 4.85 7.01
CA CYS A 619 -13.71 3.49 7.57
C CYS A 619 -14.40 2.47 6.67
N GLY A 620 -15.08 2.90 5.61
CA GLY A 620 -15.89 2.03 4.78
C GLY A 620 -17.37 1.96 5.17
N PHE A 621 -17.85 2.83 6.06
CA PHE A 621 -19.27 2.93 6.38
C PHE A 621 -20.00 3.77 5.34
N PRO A 622 -21.12 3.25 4.75
CA PRO A 622 -21.87 3.98 3.73
C PRO A 622 -22.53 5.24 4.28
N LYS A 623 -22.54 6.29 3.47
CA LYS A 623 -23.39 7.47 3.66
C LYS A 623 -24.73 7.27 2.94
N ASP A 624 -25.69 8.19 3.08
CA ASP A 624 -27.00 8.01 2.44
C ASP A 624 -26.91 7.99 0.91
N SER A 625 -26.01 8.76 0.30
CA SER A 625 -25.77 8.75 -1.15
C SER A 625 -25.32 7.39 -1.71
N PHE A 626 -24.71 6.52 -0.90
CA PHE A 626 -24.43 5.14 -1.28
C PHE A 626 -25.67 4.40 -1.78
N TYR A 627 -26.78 4.55 -1.07
CA TYR A 627 -28.05 3.89 -1.40
C TYR A 627 -28.72 4.52 -2.61
N TYR A 628 -28.45 5.79 -2.92
CA TYR A 628 -28.87 6.38 -4.18
C TYR A 628 -28.18 5.67 -5.35
N TYR A 629 -26.85 5.57 -5.32
CA TYR A 629 -26.13 4.85 -6.36
C TYR A 629 -26.50 3.38 -6.41
N GLN A 630 -26.62 2.70 -5.28
CA GLN A 630 -27.03 1.30 -5.22
C GLN A 630 -28.40 1.09 -5.89
N SER A 631 -29.35 2.00 -5.71
CA SER A 631 -30.68 1.93 -6.35
C SER A 631 -30.59 1.95 -7.88
N TRP A 632 -29.65 2.71 -8.44
CA TRP A 632 -29.59 2.93 -9.88
C TRP A 632 -28.43 2.23 -10.58
N TRP A 633 -27.46 1.72 -9.81
CA TRP A 633 -26.30 1.02 -10.33
C TRP A 633 -26.41 -0.50 -10.21
N THR A 634 -27.40 -1.02 -9.45
CA THR A 634 -27.64 -2.45 -9.31
C THR A 634 -29.05 -2.83 -9.76
N GLU A 635 -29.25 -4.12 -10.05
CA GLU A 635 -30.58 -4.72 -10.34
C GLU A 635 -31.27 -5.23 -9.06
N LYS A 636 -30.56 -5.29 -7.93
CA LYS A 636 -31.13 -5.76 -6.65
C LYS A 636 -32.18 -4.77 -6.15
N PRO A 637 -33.29 -5.21 -5.55
CA PRO A 637 -34.24 -4.32 -4.91
C PRO A 637 -33.56 -3.51 -3.80
N VAL A 638 -33.76 -2.20 -3.81
CA VAL A 638 -33.22 -1.26 -2.82
C VAL A 638 -34.36 -0.41 -2.28
N LEU A 639 -34.42 -0.26 -0.96
CA LEU A 639 -35.28 0.69 -0.27
C LEU A 639 -34.53 1.21 0.96
N HIS A 640 -34.04 2.43 0.90
CA HIS A 640 -33.38 3.11 1.99
C HIS A 640 -34.12 4.38 2.36
N ILE A 641 -34.48 4.53 3.65
CA ILE A 641 -35.11 5.75 4.16
C ILE A 641 -34.20 6.44 5.15
N PHE A 642 -34.19 7.74 5.08
CA PHE A 642 -33.48 8.62 5.99
C PHE A 642 -34.27 9.92 6.20
N PRO A 643 -33.99 10.66 7.27
CA PRO A 643 -32.93 10.51 8.29
C PRO A 643 -33.27 9.42 9.31
N HIS A 644 -32.36 9.26 10.30
CA HIS A 644 -32.68 8.55 11.54
C HIS A 644 -33.89 9.19 12.24
N TRP A 645 -34.56 8.46 13.19
CA TRP A 645 -35.75 8.97 13.83
C TRP A 645 -35.50 9.34 15.31
N ASN A 646 -34.36 9.94 15.61
CA ASN A 646 -33.94 10.46 16.93
C ASN A 646 -33.73 11.98 16.86
N TRP A 647 -34.78 12.74 17.21
CA TRP A 647 -34.80 14.20 17.12
C TRP A 647 -35.28 14.83 18.43
N PRO A 648 -34.50 14.71 19.55
CA PRO A 648 -34.93 15.24 20.84
C PRO A 648 -35.13 16.76 20.76
N GLY A 649 -36.29 17.25 21.27
CA GLY A 649 -36.61 18.68 21.27
C GLY A 649 -37.14 19.23 19.93
N MET A 650 -37.37 18.34 18.96
CA MET A 650 -37.92 18.70 17.64
C MET A 650 -39.39 18.28 17.47
N GLU A 651 -40.05 17.88 18.55
CA GLU A 651 -41.46 17.43 18.52
C GLU A 651 -42.35 18.47 17.87
N GLY A 652 -43.15 18.01 16.90
CA GLY A 652 -44.06 18.85 16.09
C GLY A 652 -43.40 19.67 14.99
N LYS A 653 -42.07 19.74 14.91
CA LYS A 653 -41.35 20.40 13.82
C LYS A 653 -41.29 19.50 12.58
N GLU A 654 -41.16 20.13 11.43
CA GLU A 654 -41.09 19.43 10.14
C GLU A 654 -39.69 18.86 9.90
N ILE A 655 -39.64 17.59 9.53
CA ILE A 655 -38.41 16.84 9.11
C ILE A 655 -38.65 16.35 7.68
N ALA A 656 -37.70 16.59 6.78
CA ALA A 656 -37.73 16.00 5.46
C ALA A 656 -37.34 14.51 5.56
N VAL A 657 -38.19 13.60 5.09
CA VAL A 657 -37.93 12.17 4.99
C VAL A 657 -37.78 11.79 3.53
N TRP A 658 -36.66 11.25 3.16
CA TRP A 658 -36.36 10.82 1.80
C TRP A 658 -36.27 9.31 1.72
N ALA A 659 -36.59 8.78 0.53
CA ALA A 659 -36.34 7.39 0.21
C ALA A 659 -35.60 7.25 -1.13
N TYR A 660 -34.49 6.51 -1.10
CA TYR A 660 -33.79 6.02 -2.29
C TYR A 660 -34.25 4.60 -2.58
N SER A 661 -34.69 4.36 -3.81
CA SER A 661 -35.25 3.05 -4.20
C SER A 661 -35.31 2.91 -5.72
N ASN A 662 -35.16 1.67 -6.21
CA ASN A 662 -35.42 1.25 -7.59
C ASN A 662 -36.71 0.46 -7.75
N LEU A 663 -37.63 0.55 -6.78
CA LEU A 663 -38.95 -0.01 -6.83
C LEU A 663 -39.91 0.93 -7.59
N ASP A 664 -41.13 0.47 -7.90
CA ASP A 664 -42.07 1.29 -8.67
C ASP A 664 -42.76 2.36 -7.82
N ARG A 665 -43.02 2.02 -6.54
CA ARG A 665 -43.81 2.86 -5.62
C ARG A 665 -43.32 2.67 -4.19
N VAL A 666 -43.31 3.75 -3.41
CA VAL A 666 -43.02 3.74 -1.97
C VAL A 666 -44.13 4.48 -1.21
N GLU A 667 -44.65 3.88 -0.14
CA GLU A 667 -45.56 4.50 0.79
C GLU A 667 -44.91 4.69 2.15
N LEU A 668 -45.03 5.90 2.72
CA LEU A 668 -44.45 6.23 4.03
C LEU A 668 -45.51 6.17 5.12
N PHE A 669 -45.15 5.56 6.23
CA PHE A 669 -45.98 5.49 7.46
C PHE A 669 -45.21 6.18 8.59
N VAL A 670 -45.94 6.89 9.44
CA VAL A 670 -45.45 7.47 10.69
C VAL A 670 -46.30 6.93 11.83
N ASN A 671 -45.72 6.22 12.76
CA ASN A 671 -46.41 5.57 13.87
C ASN A 671 -47.63 4.75 13.39
N GLY A 672 -47.46 4.03 12.29
CA GLY A 672 -48.48 3.18 11.68
C GLY A 672 -49.53 3.92 10.82
N LYS A 673 -49.51 5.25 10.77
CA LYS A 673 -50.41 6.06 9.93
C LYS A 673 -49.74 6.36 8.57
N SER A 674 -50.44 6.01 7.48
CA SER A 674 -49.96 6.29 6.12
C SER A 674 -49.96 7.81 5.85
N LEU A 675 -48.88 8.29 5.23
CA LEU A 675 -48.75 9.62 4.65
C LEU A 675 -48.92 9.60 3.12
N GLY A 676 -49.36 8.48 2.58
CA GLY A 676 -49.58 8.28 1.16
C GLY A 676 -48.37 7.67 0.44
N ALA A 677 -48.68 7.09 -0.69
CA ALA A 677 -47.71 6.49 -1.60
C ALA A 677 -47.28 7.46 -2.69
N LYS A 678 -46.04 7.32 -3.14
CA LYS A 678 -45.45 8.04 -4.26
C LYS A 678 -44.82 7.08 -5.25
N ASP A 679 -45.10 7.28 -6.53
CA ASP A 679 -44.42 6.56 -7.61
C ASP A 679 -42.99 7.09 -7.78
N ILE A 680 -42.03 6.19 -8.00
CA ILE A 680 -40.66 6.53 -8.20
C ILE A 680 -40.40 6.80 -9.67
N LYS A 681 -39.84 7.97 -9.96
CA LYS A 681 -39.31 8.28 -11.30
C LYS A 681 -37.92 7.68 -11.41
N LYS A 682 -37.59 7.12 -12.58
CA LYS A 682 -36.26 6.59 -12.85
C LYS A 682 -35.18 7.61 -12.52
N ASP A 683 -34.11 7.16 -11.92
CA ASP A 683 -32.95 7.95 -11.52
C ASP A 683 -33.28 9.08 -10.51
N SER A 684 -34.37 8.95 -9.74
CA SER A 684 -34.83 9.97 -8.78
C SER A 684 -35.08 9.37 -7.40
N HIS A 685 -35.24 10.24 -6.42
CA HIS A 685 -35.73 9.92 -5.08
C HIS A 685 -37.20 10.33 -4.90
N VAL A 686 -37.79 9.91 -3.78
CA VAL A 686 -39.06 10.43 -3.29
C VAL A 686 -38.89 11.00 -1.88
N ALA A 687 -39.63 12.07 -1.57
CA ALA A 687 -39.52 12.77 -0.31
C ALA A 687 -40.89 13.13 0.28
N TRP A 688 -40.96 13.19 1.60
CA TRP A 688 -42.08 13.65 2.39
C TRP A 688 -41.64 14.70 3.40
N VAL A 689 -42.51 15.63 3.77
CA VAL A 689 -42.33 16.51 4.92
C VAL A 689 -43.19 15.96 6.07
N VAL A 690 -42.54 15.64 7.17
CA VAL A 690 -43.16 14.93 8.29
C VAL A 690 -43.04 15.72 9.56
N LYS A 691 -44.13 15.96 10.28
CA LYS A 691 -44.08 16.51 11.64
C LYS A 691 -43.52 15.44 12.57
N TYR A 692 -42.40 15.73 13.19
CA TYR A 692 -41.73 14.78 14.05
C TYR A 692 -42.61 14.46 15.28
N ALA A 693 -42.72 13.19 15.55
CA ALA A 693 -43.18 12.60 16.80
C ALA A 693 -42.34 11.36 17.09
N PRO A 694 -41.89 11.15 18.35
CA PRO A 694 -41.18 9.92 18.73
C PRO A 694 -42.01 8.68 18.34
N GLY A 695 -41.32 7.59 17.96
CA GLY A 695 -41.91 6.34 17.50
C GLY A 695 -41.19 5.80 16.26
N SER A 696 -41.89 5.65 15.13
CA SER A 696 -41.29 5.06 13.94
C SER A 696 -41.68 5.75 12.64
N ILE A 697 -40.79 5.76 11.68
CA ILE A 697 -41.11 5.88 10.26
C ILE A 697 -40.86 4.54 9.59
N GLU A 698 -41.74 4.14 8.69
CA GLU A 698 -41.70 2.90 7.93
C GLU A 698 -42.03 3.18 6.48
N ALA A 699 -41.17 2.78 5.57
CA ALA A 699 -41.44 2.81 4.15
C ALA A 699 -41.73 1.40 3.66
N ARG A 700 -42.80 1.26 2.86
CA ARG A 700 -43.13 0.03 2.14
C ARG A 700 -42.95 0.27 0.66
N GLY A 701 -42.22 -0.64 0.00
CA GLY A 701 -41.90 -0.53 -1.42
C GLY A 701 -42.49 -1.66 -2.24
N TRP A 702 -43.11 -1.28 -3.36
CA TRP A 702 -43.81 -2.22 -4.28
C TRP A 702 -43.07 -2.25 -5.63
N LYS A 703 -43.02 -3.44 -6.22
CA LYS A 703 -42.66 -3.68 -7.60
C LYS A 703 -43.65 -4.60 -8.24
N ASP A 704 -44.13 -4.27 -9.46
CA ASP A 704 -45.17 -5.02 -10.16
C ASP A 704 -46.43 -5.25 -9.31
N GLY A 705 -46.83 -4.24 -8.52
CA GLY A 705 -47.98 -4.28 -7.63
C GLY A 705 -47.83 -5.14 -6.38
N LYS A 706 -46.68 -5.76 -6.15
CA LYS A 706 -46.37 -6.59 -4.97
C LYS A 706 -45.48 -5.85 -3.99
N LEU A 707 -45.75 -6.00 -2.69
CA LEU A 707 -44.86 -5.52 -1.63
C LEU A 707 -43.59 -6.34 -1.67
N VAL A 708 -42.44 -5.67 -1.93
CA VAL A 708 -41.10 -6.30 -2.07
C VAL A 708 -40.24 -6.05 -0.84
N MET A 709 -40.30 -4.84 -0.31
CA MET A 709 -39.39 -4.41 0.78
C MET A 709 -40.11 -3.53 1.80
N THR A 710 -39.63 -3.58 3.03
CA THR A 710 -40.01 -2.63 4.08
C THR A 710 -38.76 -2.12 4.75
N ALA A 711 -38.62 -0.80 4.91
CA ALA A 711 -37.53 -0.15 5.65
C ALA A 711 -38.10 0.64 6.81
N LYS A 712 -37.49 0.56 7.99
CA LYS A 712 -37.97 1.22 9.21
C LYS A 712 -36.87 1.97 9.92
N ARG A 713 -37.20 3.13 10.50
CA ARG A 713 -36.40 3.84 11.47
C ARG A 713 -37.20 4.11 12.72
N GLU A 714 -36.61 3.95 13.89
CA GLU A 714 -37.30 4.10 15.16
C GLU A 714 -36.55 5.05 16.09
N THR A 715 -37.31 5.80 16.88
CA THR A 715 -36.73 6.52 18.00
C THR A 715 -36.18 5.51 19.00
N THR A 716 -34.89 5.56 19.29
CA THR A 716 -34.21 4.63 20.20
C THR A 716 -34.29 5.09 21.64
N GLY A 717 -34.07 4.18 22.57
CA GLY A 717 -33.73 4.49 23.96
C GLY A 717 -32.27 4.94 24.10
N ALA A 718 -31.81 5.06 25.33
CA ALA A 718 -30.39 5.31 25.65
C ALA A 718 -29.53 4.13 25.18
N ALA A 719 -28.26 4.41 24.86
CA ALA A 719 -27.27 3.37 24.58
C ALA A 719 -27.17 2.39 25.75
N ALA A 720 -27.17 1.09 25.49
CA ALA A 720 -27.20 0.04 26.51
C ALA A 720 -26.15 -1.06 26.28
N LYS A 721 -25.80 -1.35 25.04
CA LYS A 721 -24.88 -2.43 24.69
C LYS A 721 -24.11 -2.15 23.41
N LEU A 722 -22.99 -2.85 23.29
CA LEU A 722 -22.22 -2.93 22.05
C LEU A 722 -22.60 -4.20 21.26
N VAL A 723 -22.50 -4.13 19.93
CA VAL A 723 -22.50 -5.29 19.05
C VAL A 723 -21.23 -5.20 18.21
N LEU A 724 -20.47 -6.29 18.17
CA LEU A 724 -19.21 -6.39 17.44
C LEU A 724 -19.36 -7.40 16.30
N ARG A 725 -19.03 -6.99 15.09
CA ARG A 725 -19.11 -7.83 13.88
C ARG A 725 -17.82 -7.76 13.08
N ALA A 726 -17.28 -8.91 12.72
CA ALA A 726 -16.22 -9.01 11.74
C ALA A 726 -16.80 -8.95 10.32
N ASN A 727 -16.07 -8.37 9.37
CA ASN A 727 -16.47 -8.35 7.96
C ASN A 727 -16.32 -9.71 7.27
N ARG A 728 -15.64 -10.68 7.89
CA ARG A 728 -15.47 -12.06 7.40
C ARG A 728 -15.25 -13.04 8.55
N GLU A 729 -15.47 -14.34 8.28
CA GLU A 729 -15.51 -15.39 9.29
C GLU A 729 -14.11 -15.91 9.68
N GLY A 730 -13.10 -15.63 8.90
CA GLY A 730 -11.73 -16.06 9.15
C GLY A 730 -10.69 -15.32 8.33
N VAL A 731 -9.43 -15.51 8.69
CA VAL A 731 -8.25 -14.93 8.04
C VAL A 731 -7.18 -16.01 7.85
N SER A 732 -6.25 -15.76 6.93
CA SER A 732 -5.00 -16.52 6.79
C SER A 732 -4.05 -16.14 7.93
N ALA A 733 -3.39 -17.13 8.55
CA ALA A 733 -2.37 -16.90 9.56
C ALA A 733 -1.00 -16.68 8.88
N ASP A 734 -0.87 -15.64 8.11
CA ASP A 734 0.32 -15.29 7.32
C ASP A 734 1.11 -14.09 7.87
N GLY A 735 0.52 -13.38 8.85
CA GLY A 735 1.09 -12.14 9.38
C GLY A 735 0.77 -10.89 8.57
N GLU A 736 0.00 -11.03 7.48
CA GLU A 736 -0.35 -9.95 6.54
C GLU A 736 -1.86 -9.74 6.46
N ASP A 737 -2.66 -10.81 6.57
CA ASP A 737 -4.11 -10.77 6.37
C ASP A 737 -4.82 -9.98 7.46
N VAL A 738 -5.81 -9.16 7.06
CA VAL A 738 -6.50 -8.20 7.92
C VAL A 738 -8.01 -8.39 7.85
N THR A 739 -8.68 -8.23 8.98
CA THR A 739 -10.14 -8.17 9.08
C THR A 739 -10.57 -6.92 9.84
N MET A 740 -11.72 -6.38 9.47
CA MET A 740 -12.33 -5.21 10.08
C MET A 740 -13.40 -5.66 11.08
N PHE A 741 -13.36 -5.11 12.28
CA PHE A 741 -14.35 -5.31 13.31
C PHE A 741 -15.14 -4.02 13.52
N ALA A 742 -16.38 -3.98 13.02
CA ALA A 742 -17.26 -2.86 13.28
C ALA A 742 -17.99 -3.03 14.61
N VAL A 743 -18.02 -1.97 15.39
CA VAL A 743 -18.84 -1.84 16.59
C VAL A 743 -20.06 -1.03 16.25
N GLU A 744 -21.22 -1.52 16.68
CA GLU A 744 -22.50 -0.85 16.64
C GLU A 744 -22.98 -0.62 18.07
N VAL A 745 -23.33 0.62 18.39
CA VAL A 745 -23.91 0.96 19.70
C VAL A 745 -25.42 0.83 19.62
N GLN A 746 -26.00 -0.02 20.46
CA GLN A 746 -27.43 -0.32 20.48
C GLN A 746 -28.07 0.04 21.81
N ASP A 747 -29.39 0.33 21.77
CA ASP A 747 -30.26 0.44 22.94
C ASP A 747 -30.62 -0.95 23.51
N ALA A 748 -31.40 -0.96 24.60
CA ALA A 748 -31.85 -2.19 25.24
C ALA A 748 -32.72 -3.07 24.33
N GLN A 749 -33.39 -2.49 23.33
CA GLN A 749 -34.22 -3.19 22.34
C GLN A 749 -33.44 -3.66 21.11
N GLY A 750 -32.15 -3.39 21.05
CA GLY A 750 -31.28 -3.82 19.94
C GLY A 750 -31.35 -2.92 18.72
N ARG A 751 -31.77 -1.68 18.87
CA ARG A 751 -31.80 -0.68 17.81
C ARG A 751 -30.51 0.17 17.86
N THR A 752 -29.95 0.45 16.70
CA THR A 752 -28.77 1.32 16.58
C THR A 752 -29.09 2.72 17.12
N VAL A 753 -28.29 3.25 18.02
CA VAL A 753 -28.42 4.62 18.55
C VAL A 753 -27.62 5.60 17.70
N PRO A 754 -28.26 6.33 16.77
CA PRO A 754 -27.56 7.10 15.72
C PRO A 754 -26.98 8.44 16.17
N ILE A 755 -27.20 8.81 17.43
CA ILE A 755 -26.79 10.10 17.99
C ILE A 755 -25.79 9.92 19.16
N THR A 756 -25.14 8.76 19.25
CA THR A 756 -24.23 8.45 20.35
C THR A 756 -22.77 8.56 19.94
N ASP A 757 -21.93 8.96 20.90
CA ASP A 757 -20.48 9.14 20.77
C ASP A 757 -19.71 8.38 21.88
N ASN A 758 -20.26 7.27 22.37
CA ASN A 758 -19.62 6.45 23.39
C ASN A 758 -18.20 6.05 22.98
N GLU A 759 -17.25 6.19 23.91
CA GLU A 759 -15.89 5.72 23.72
C GLU A 759 -15.84 4.19 23.81
N VAL A 760 -15.28 3.55 22.79
CA VAL A 760 -15.13 2.10 22.69
C VAL A 760 -13.65 1.74 22.74
N THR A 761 -13.30 0.83 23.65
CA THR A 761 -11.95 0.26 23.77
C THR A 761 -11.93 -1.14 23.16
N PHE A 762 -10.97 -1.39 22.29
CA PHE A 762 -10.71 -2.68 21.67
C PHE A 762 -9.59 -3.42 22.38
N ARG A 763 -9.80 -4.71 22.64
CA ARG A 763 -8.77 -5.63 23.13
C ARG A 763 -8.73 -6.85 22.22
N VAL A 764 -7.53 -7.14 21.71
CA VAL A 764 -7.30 -8.30 20.82
C VAL A 764 -6.43 -9.32 21.56
N SER A 765 -6.77 -10.59 21.44
CA SER A 765 -6.00 -11.69 22.00
C SER A 765 -5.99 -12.91 21.06
N GLY A 766 -5.00 -13.80 21.26
CA GLY A 766 -4.81 -14.98 20.44
C GLY A 766 -3.95 -14.70 19.20
N ALA A 767 -4.35 -15.19 18.03
CA ALA A 767 -3.57 -15.18 16.80
C ALA A 767 -3.69 -13.87 15.98
N GLY A 768 -3.88 -12.72 16.63
CA GLY A 768 -4.01 -11.42 15.95
C GLY A 768 -3.53 -10.24 16.77
N LYS A 769 -3.30 -9.10 16.11
CA LYS A 769 -2.93 -7.81 16.70
C LYS A 769 -3.81 -6.68 16.17
N LEU A 770 -4.17 -5.71 17.01
CA LEU A 770 -4.85 -4.48 16.59
C LEU A 770 -3.83 -3.60 15.86
N ILE A 771 -4.15 -3.16 14.65
CA ILE A 771 -3.25 -2.33 13.82
C ILE A 771 -3.77 -0.93 13.56
N GLY A 772 -5.03 -0.65 13.92
CA GLY A 772 -5.62 0.67 13.77
C GLY A 772 -7.06 0.72 14.22
N VAL A 773 -7.57 1.94 14.44
CA VAL A 773 -8.96 2.23 14.80
C VAL A 773 -9.48 3.45 14.03
N GLY A 774 -10.79 3.51 13.80
CA GLY A 774 -11.42 4.64 13.11
C GLY A 774 -12.92 4.73 13.40
N ASN A 775 -13.55 5.85 13.03
CA ASN A 775 -15.00 6.05 13.19
C ASN A 775 -15.66 6.80 12.03
N GLY A 776 -14.89 7.37 11.10
CA GLY A 776 -15.42 8.16 9.98
C GLY A 776 -15.90 9.57 10.35
N ASP A 777 -15.64 10.05 11.56
CA ASP A 777 -15.85 11.45 11.94
C ASP A 777 -14.75 12.32 11.32
N PRO A 778 -15.08 13.30 10.47
CA PRO A 778 -14.09 14.17 9.85
C PRO A 778 -13.38 15.10 10.85
N THR A 779 -13.82 15.16 12.10
CA THR A 779 -13.29 16.06 13.15
C THR A 779 -12.67 15.34 14.34
N ASP A 780 -12.55 14.01 14.29
CA ASP A 780 -11.94 13.23 15.37
C ASP A 780 -10.41 13.22 15.26
N HIS A 781 -9.73 13.81 16.24
CA HIS A 781 -8.28 13.90 16.31
C HIS A 781 -7.64 12.83 17.22
N ALA A 782 -8.39 11.80 17.62
CA ALA A 782 -7.81 10.68 18.36
C ALA A 782 -6.80 9.91 17.50
N SER A 783 -5.80 9.32 18.12
CA SER A 783 -4.74 8.58 17.41
C SER A 783 -5.31 7.42 16.58
N ASP A 784 -4.91 7.30 15.33
CA ASP A 784 -5.24 6.17 14.46
C ASP A 784 -4.67 4.84 14.97
N LYS A 785 -3.57 4.89 15.70
CA LYS A 785 -2.87 3.73 16.28
C LYS A 785 -3.24 3.50 17.75
N GLY A 786 -4.29 4.16 18.24
CA GLY A 786 -4.83 3.95 19.58
C GLY A 786 -5.54 2.61 19.73
N THR A 787 -5.93 2.30 20.98
CA THR A 787 -6.73 1.12 21.29
C THR A 787 -8.20 1.47 21.56
N SER A 788 -8.56 2.76 21.54
CA SER A 788 -9.92 3.23 21.72
C SER A 788 -10.33 4.22 20.65
N ARG A 789 -11.63 4.29 20.40
CA ARG A 789 -12.23 5.24 19.45
C ARG A 789 -13.67 5.56 19.88
N LYS A 790 -14.06 6.83 19.80
CA LYS A 790 -15.46 7.21 19.98
C LYS A 790 -16.32 6.64 18.86
N ALA A 791 -17.53 6.21 19.18
CA ALA A 791 -18.51 5.93 18.14
C ALA A 791 -18.93 7.23 17.47
N PHE A 792 -19.09 7.21 16.16
CA PHE A 792 -19.65 8.32 15.40
C PHE A 792 -20.93 7.86 14.69
N SER A 793 -22.03 8.56 14.94
CA SER A 793 -23.37 8.14 14.50
C SER A 793 -23.63 6.65 14.77
N GLY A 794 -23.24 6.20 15.98
CA GLY A 794 -23.43 4.85 16.50
C GLY A 794 -22.41 3.80 16.06
N PHE A 795 -21.37 4.15 15.33
CA PHE A 795 -20.40 3.19 14.79
C PHE A 795 -18.93 3.61 15.02
N CYS A 796 -18.06 2.62 15.23
CA CYS A 796 -16.61 2.73 15.08
C CYS A 796 -16.02 1.39 14.61
N MET A 797 -14.74 1.36 14.27
CA MET A 797 -14.07 0.20 13.68
C MET A 797 -12.70 -0.03 14.30
N GLY A 798 -12.34 -1.30 14.51
CA GLY A 798 -10.98 -1.78 14.77
C GLY A 798 -10.50 -2.66 13.62
N LEU A 799 -9.24 -2.48 13.22
CA LEU A 799 -8.59 -3.29 12.18
C LEU A 799 -7.63 -4.26 12.87
N VAL A 800 -7.77 -5.55 12.57
CA VAL A 800 -7.02 -6.62 13.22
C VAL A 800 -6.26 -7.43 12.17
N GLN A 801 -4.95 -7.47 12.31
CA GLN A 801 -4.04 -8.24 11.48
C GLN A 801 -3.77 -9.60 12.13
N SER A 802 -3.69 -10.65 11.31
CA SER A 802 -3.30 -11.99 11.76
C SER A 802 -1.82 -12.03 12.20
N LEU A 803 -1.51 -13.00 13.06
CA LEU A 803 -0.13 -13.43 13.29
C LEU A 803 0.20 -14.62 12.35
N LYS A 804 1.48 -15.00 12.27
CA LYS A 804 1.92 -16.17 11.50
C LYS A 804 1.57 -17.51 12.16
N THR A 805 1.00 -17.47 13.34
CA THR A 805 0.56 -18.67 14.07
C THR A 805 -0.94 -18.85 13.94
N GLY A 806 -1.35 -20.03 13.45
CA GLY A 806 -2.76 -20.40 13.39
C GLY A 806 -3.40 -20.45 14.77
N GLY A 807 -4.72 -20.19 14.84
CA GLY A 807 -5.46 -20.19 16.08
C GLY A 807 -6.75 -19.38 15.99
N ASN A 808 -7.21 -18.88 17.13
CA ASN A 808 -8.36 -17.98 17.14
C ASN A 808 -7.92 -16.56 17.46
N ILE A 809 -8.53 -15.63 16.78
CA ILE A 809 -8.47 -14.20 17.12
C ILE A 809 -9.73 -13.89 17.90
N THR A 810 -9.59 -13.39 19.12
CA THR A 810 -10.70 -12.91 19.94
C THR A 810 -10.57 -11.41 20.09
N VAL A 811 -11.63 -10.69 19.71
CA VAL A 811 -11.72 -9.24 19.87
C VAL A 811 -12.83 -8.95 20.87
N GLU A 812 -12.52 -8.15 21.85
CA GLU A 812 -13.45 -7.63 22.83
C GLU A 812 -13.60 -6.11 22.63
N ALA A 813 -14.82 -5.62 22.63
CA ALA A 813 -15.15 -4.20 22.63
C ALA A 813 -15.86 -3.85 23.94
N THR A 814 -15.35 -2.82 24.64
CA THR A 814 -15.92 -2.35 25.92
C THR A 814 -16.17 -0.85 25.87
N SER A 815 -17.18 -0.40 26.60
CA SER A 815 -17.47 1.03 26.76
C SER A 815 -18.08 1.27 28.15
N PRO A 816 -17.71 2.36 28.84
CA PRO A 816 -18.27 2.67 30.15
C PRO A 816 -19.81 2.72 30.14
N GLY A 817 -20.43 1.98 31.04
CA GLY A 817 -21.91 1.96 31.20
C GLY A 817 -22.66 1.14 30.17
N LEU A 818 -22.00 0.48 29.22
CA LEU A 818 -22.63 -0.39 28.22
C LEU A 818 -22.23 -1.85 28.43
N ALA A 819 -23.13 -2.77 28.07
CA ALA A 819 -22.75 -4.18 27.96
C ALA A 819 -21.72 -4.38 26.85
N SER A 820 -20.62 -5.07 27.17
CA SER A 820 -19.52 -5.36 26.24
C SER A 820 -19.94 -6.36 25.15
N ALA A 821 -19.18 -6.38 24.05
CA ALA A 821 -19.32 -7.37 23.01
C ALA A 821 -17.99 -8.08 22.73
N SER A 822 -18.06 -9.33 22.34
CA SER A 822 -16.90 -10.12 21.92
C SER A 822 -17.23 -10.86 20.63
N ALA A 823 -16.24 -10.93 19.74
CA ALA A 823 -16.31 -11.72 18.52
C ALA A 823 -15.05 -12.57 18.38
N ARG A 824 -15.22 -13.75 17.78
CA ARG A 824 -14.14 -14.70 17.58
C ARG A 824 -14.13 -15.16 16.13
N ILE A 825 -12.96 -15.12 15.49
CA ILE A 825 -12.73 -15.64 14.14
C ILE A 825 -11.55 -16.60 14.13
N ALA A 826 -11.47 -17.46 13.13
CA ALA A 826 -10.36 -18.38 12.95
C ALA A 826 -9.24 -17.71 12.14
N ALA A 827 -7.99 -17.83 12.61
CA ALA A 827 -6.78 -17.61 11.81
C ALA A 827 -6.30 -18.99 11.34
N LYS A 828 -6.51 -19.29 10.07
CA LYS A 828 -6.15 -20.61 9.48
C LYS A 828 -4.68 -20.63 9.12
N ALA A 829 -3.96 -21.66 9.55
CA ALA A 829 -2.60 -21.87 9.10
C ALA A 829 -2.57 -22.09 7.58
N VAL A 830 -1.72 -21.35 6.88
CA VAL A 830 -1.54 -21.41 5.43
C VAL A 830 -0.06 -21.60 5.10
N LYS A 831 0.24 -22.02 3.88
CA LYS A 831 1.60 -21.94 3.37
C LYS A 831 1.93 -20.45 3.19
N LEU A 832 2.98 -19.98 3.86
CA LEU A 832 3.42 -18.59 3.73
C LEU A 832 3.95 -18.33 2.32
N ARG A 833 3.73 -17.13 1.80
CA ARG A 833 4.42 -16.71 0.57
C ARG A 833 5.93 -16.73 0.80
N PRO A 834 6.73 -17.01 -0.22
CA PRO A 834 8.19 -16.99 -0.10
C PRO A 834 8.66 -15.65 0.48
N GLN A 835 9.41 -15.71 1.55
CA GLN A 835 9.83 -14.52 2.28
C GLN A 835 11.24 -14.68 2.84
N VAL A 836 11.91 -13.56 3.02
CA VAL A 836 13.22 -13.51 3.66
C VAL A 836 13.06 -13.75 5.16
N ALA A 837 13.80 -14.68 5.71
CA ALA A 837 13.75 -14.98 7.13
C ALA A 837 14.10 -13.75 7.99
N VAL A 838 13.40 -13.60 9.10
CA VAL A 838 13.73 -12.58 10.08
C VAL A 838 14.95 -13.03 10.86
N TRP A 839 15.98 -12.20 10.82
CA TRP A 839 17.15 -12.44 11.65
C TRP A 839 17.01 -11.72 12.99
N GLU A 840 17.23 -12.45 14.05
CA GLU A 840 17.29 -11.90 15.41
C GLU A 840 18.66 -12.21 16.03
N ARG A 841 19.23 -11.23 16.72
CA ARG A 841 20.48 -11.44 17.42
C ARG A 841 20.25 -12.35 18.61
N GLU A 842 21.00 -13.45 18.66
CA GLU A 842 20.97 -14.35 19.81
C GLU A 842 21.62 -13.67 21.03
N VAL A 843 20.89 -13.56 22.13
CA VAL A 843 21.39 -13.11 23.41
C VAL A 843 21.59 -14.33 24.30
N PRO A 844 22.84 -14.79 24.51
CA PRO A 844 23.08 -15.94 25.37
C PRO A 844 22.64 -15.68 26.82
N SER A 845 22.03 -16.66 27.40
CA SER A 845 21.65 -16.65 28.84
C SER A 845 22.48 -17.65 29.62
N GLY A 846 22.93 -17.25 30.79
CA GLY A 846 23.76 -18.11 31.64
C GLY A 846 24.43 -17.35 32.78
N ALA A 847 25.15 -18.10 33.61
CA ALA A 847 25.91 -17.52 34.74
C ALA A 847 27.25 -16.90 34.29
N GLY A 848 27.86 -16.15 35.14
CA GLY A 848 29.16 -15.52 34.94
C GLY A 848 29.14 -14.47 33.84
N VAL A 849 30.12 -14.54 32.93
CA VAL A 849 30.24 -13.60 31.78
C VAL A 849 29.36 -14.00 30.58
N THR A 850 28.57 -15.06 30.68
CA THR A 850 27.68 -15.44 29.60
C THR A 850 26.66 -14.35 29.30
N GLY A 851 26.60 -13.87 28.07
CA GLY A 851 25.72 -12.79 27.67
C GLY A 851 26.20 -12.01 26.44
N LEU A 852 25.43 -11.01 26.10
CA LEU A 852 25.77 -10.02 25.08
C LEU A 852 26.37 -8.79 25.75
N TRP A 853 27.52 -8.31 25.26
CA TRP A 853 28.24 -7.21 25.85
C TRP A 853 28.59 -6.16 24.78
N ARG A 854 28.52 -4.88 25.16
CA ARG A 854 28.88 -3.76 24.28
C ARG A 854 29.88 -2.83 24.96
N PRO A 855 30.80 -2.19 24.17
CA PRO A 855 31.69 -1.17 24.71
C PRO A 855 30.90 0.02 25.23
N VAL A 856 31.36 0.54 26.35
CA VAL A 856 30.93 1.84 26.88
C VAL A 856 31.89 2.88 26.33
N LEU A 857 31.39 3.78 25.51
CA LEU A 857 32.22 4.82 24.89
C LEU A 857 32.44 5.97 25.87
N PRO A 858 33.64 6.60 25.87
CA PRO A 858 33.90 7.80 26.66
C PRO A 858 33.00 8.96 26.21
N THR A 859 32.44 9.70 27.14
CA THR A 859 31.42 10.73 26.87
C THR A 859 31.97 12.13 26.52
N SER A 860 33.30 12.36 26.47
CA SER A 860 33.85 13.70 26.19
C SER A 860 35.33 13.69 25.73
N GLY A 861 35.68 14.55 24.74
CA GLY A 861 37.03 14.94 24.31
C GLY A 861 37.31 14.72 22.81
N PRO A 862 38.16 15.54 22.17
CA PRO A 862 38.46 15.44 20.72
C PRO A 862 39.28 14.19 20.31
N ALA A 863 39.84 13.45 21.26
CA ALA A 863 40.47 12.15 21.02
C ALA A 863 39.45 11.00 20.91
N ASN A 864 38.19 11.28 21.14
CA ASN A 864 37.16 10.26 21.28
C ASN A 864 36.78 9.59 19.96
N ASP A 865 36.79 10.31 18.84
CA ASP A 865 36.41 9.77 17.55
C ASP A 865 37.39 8.70 17.06
N PHE A 866 38.64 8.94 17.18
CA PHE A 866 39.70 7.98 16.77
C PHE A 866 39.81 6.78 17.71
N ILE A 867 39.77 7.01 19.03
CA ILE A 867 39.79 5.94 20.03
C ILE A 867 38.50 5.12 19.93
N SER A 868 37.34 5.76 19.74
CA SER A 868 36.07 5.09 19.54
C SER A 868 36.05 4.19 18.30
N MET A 869 36.70 4.65 17.21
CA MET A 869 36.87 3.82 16.01
C MET A 869 37.85 2.66 16.27
N LEU A 870 38.91 2.87 17.01
CA LEU A 870 39.86 1.81 17.37
C LEU A 870 39.26 0.78 18.34
N ILE A 871 38.35 1.18 19.21
CA ILE A 871 37.60 0.25 20.11
C ILE A 871 36.57 -0.54 19.32
N GLY A 872 36.12 -0.03 18.16
CA GLY A 872 34.99 -0.53 17.43
C GLY A 872 33.72 -0.03 18.09
N ILE A 873 33.25 1.15 17.69
CA ILE A 873 32.07 1.83 18.21
C ILE A 873 30.80 0.92 18.21
N ASN A 874 30.78 -0.04 17.31
CA ASN A 874 29.73 -1.02 17.14
C ASN A 874 30.13 -2.43 17.60
N ALA A 875 31.27 -2.60 18.33
CA ALA A 875 31.67 -3.94 18.72
C ALA A 875 30.62 -4.62 19.61
N VAL A 876 30.38 -5.89 19.33
CA VAL A 876 29.47 -6.76 20.09
C VAL A 876 30.23 -8.00 20.47
N PHE A 877 30.25 -8.29 21.75
CA PHE A 877 30.86 -9.47 22.32
C PHE A 877 29.75 -10.43 22.77
N THR A 878 29.61 -11.55 22.05
CA THR A 878 28.73 -12.64 22.42
C THR A 878 29.55 -13.65 23.22
N LEU A 879 29.42 -13.68 24.54
CA LEU A 879 30.24 -14.48 25.44
C LEU A 879 29.46 -15.69 25.98
N ARG A 880 30.11 -16.86 26.02
CA ARG A 880 29.58 -18.09 26.63
C ARG A 880 30.62 -18.72 27.53
N GLN A 881 30.33 -18.80 28.83
CA GLN A 881 31.22 -19.36 29.83
C GLN A 881 30.74 -20.77 30.22
N GLU A 882 31.67 -21.74 30.16
CA GLU A 882 31.49 -23.10 30.65
C GLU A 882 32.67 -23.44 31.58
N GLY A 883 32.43 -23.33 32.90
CA GLY A 883 33.52 -23.44 33.87
C GLY A 883 34.55 -22.33 33.68
N SER A 884 35.81 -22.70 33.48
CA SER A 884 36.89 -21.76 33.16
C SER A 884 37.05 -21.46 31.67
N LYS A 885 36.32 -22.12 30.79
CA LYS A 885 36.41 -21.93 29.35
C LYS A 885 35.48 -20.82 28.90
N LEU A 886 36.00 -19.92 28.06
CA LEU A 886 35.26 -18.87 27.39
C LEU A 886 35.21 -19.10 25.89
N THR A 887 34.03 -19.07 25.31
CA THR A 887 33.77 -19.17 23.87
C THR A 887 32.83 -18.06 23.43
N GLY A 888 32.64 -17.92 22.13
CA GLY A 888 31.71 -16.92 21.57
C GLY A 888 32.31 -16.21 20.37
N THR A 889 31.85 -14.99 20.11
CA THR A 889 32.27 -14.18 18.97
C THR A 889 32.43 -12.72 19.34
N VAL A 890 33.28 -12.03 18.59
CA VAL A 890 33.39 -10.56 18.61
C VAL A 890 33.06 -10.06 17.20
N GLU A 891 32.08 -9.20 17.09
CA GLU A 891 31.61 -8.57 15.85
C GLU A 891 31.96 -7.07 15.88
N GLY A 892 32.20 -6.44 14.73
CA GLY A 892 32.39 -4.99 14.59
C GLY A 892 33.68 -4.44 15.22
N ALA A 893 34.58 -5.30 15.69
CA ALA A 893 35.86 -4.90 16.26
C ALA A 893 37.03 -4.79 15.24
N ALA A 894 36.80 -5.13 13.98
CA ALA A 894 37.77 -5.00 12.91
C ALA A 894 37.91 -3.52 12.51
N GLY A 895 39.13 -2.98 12.70
CA GLY A 895 39.45 -1.56 12.63
C GLY A 895 39.11 -0.84 11.33
N PHE A 896 39.58 0.39 11.28
CA PHE A 896 39.44 1.52 10.36
C PHE A 896 39.25 1.26 8.84
N PHE A 897 39.57 0.12 8.30
CA PHE A 897 39.64 -0.17 6.86
C PHE A 897 38.66 -1.25 6.40
N GLY A 898 37.52 -1.43 7.11
CA GLY A 898 36.43 -2.27 6.60
C GLY A 898 36.88 -3.70 6.29
N GLY A 899 37.20 -4.45 7.31
CA GLY A 899 37.12 -5.90 7.23
C GLY A 899 35.66 -6.27 7.27
N ASP A 900 35.26 -7.31 6.54
CA ASP A 900 33.94 -7.85 6.59
C ASP A 900 33.45 -7.94 8.05
N ASP A 901 32.22 -7.50 8.36
CA ASP A 901 31.59 -7.58 9.69
C ASP A 901 31.31 -9.05 10.08
N VAL A 902 32.23 -9.93 9.73
CA VAL A 902 32.15 -11.36 10.03
C VAL A 902 32.46 -11.58 11.50
N PRO A 903 31.57 -12.26 12.24
CA PRO A 903 31.83 -12.59 13.64
C PRO A 903 33.16 -13.35 13.79
N ALA A 904 34.15 -12.72 14.43
CA ALA A 904 35.42 -13.39 14.71
C ALA A 904 35.27 -14.29 15.95
N PRO A 905 35.57 -15.59 15.84
CA PRO A 905 35.46 -16.51 16.97
C PRO A 905 36.43 -16.16 18.10
N ILE A 906 35.95 -16.38 19.33
CA ILE A 906 36.82 -16.32 20.52
C ILE A 906 37.65 -17.60 20.58
N VAL A 907 38.97 -17.47 20.58
CA VAL A 907 39.92 -18.56 20.76
C VAL A 907 40.78 -18.33 22.02
N GLU A 908 41.27 -19.41 22.58
CA GLU A 908 42.08 -19.37 23.85
C GLU A 908 41.33 -18.63 24.97
N GLY A 909 39.99 -18.70 24.99
CA GLY A 909 39.19 -17.96 25.95
C GLY A 909 39.16 -18.64 27.34
N THR A 910 39.46 -17.84 28.36
CA THR A 910 39.50 -18.29 29.76
C THR A 910 38.83 -17.30 30.72
N VAL A 911 38.19 -17.84 31.75
CA VAL A 911 37.71 -17.08 32.92
C VAL A 911 38.27 -17.75 34.16
N ASP A 912 39.05 -17.03 34.98
CA ASP A 912 39.62 -17.50 36.22
C ASP A 912 39.32 -16.49 37.33
N GLY A 913 38.32 -16.85 38.17
CA GLY A 913 37.75 -15.92 39.13
C GLY A 913 37.14 -14.71 38.43
N ASP A 914 37.69 -13.53 38.69
CA ASP A 914 37.32 -12.26 38.06
C ASP A 914 38.10 -11.94 36.76
N ARG A 915 39.13 -12.74 36.45
CA ARG A 915 39.98 -12.48 35.28
C ARG A 915 39.43 -13.10 34.02
N VAL A 916 39.43 -12.33 32.95
CA VAL A 916 38.99 -12.74 31.62
C VAL A 916 40.14 -12.52 30.61
N ALA A 917 40.42 -13.53 29.79
CA ALA A 917 41.36 -13.42 28.69
C ALA A 917 40.88 -14.22 27.49
N PHE A 918 41.06 -13.68 26.28
CA PHE A 918 40.74 -14.34 25.01
C PHE A 918 41.40 -13.62 23.85
N LYS A 919 41.43 -14.32 22.69
CA LYS A 919 41.81 -13.77 21.40
C LYS A 919 40.62 -13.78 20.46
N SER A 920 40.51 -12.78 19.61
CA SER A 920 39.51 -12.74 18.54
C SER A 920 40.05 -11.91 17.36
N GLY A 921 40.10 -12.52 16.16
CA GLY A 921 40.74 -11.91 15.01
C GLY A 921 42.23 -11.61 15.30
N SER A 922 42.64 -10.39 15.00
CA SER A 922 44.02 -9.89 15.26
C SER A 922 44.18 -9.25 16.65
N SER A 923 43.22 -9.40 17.55
CA SER A 923 43.21 -8.74 18.86
C SER A 923 43.30 -9.73 20.03
N ASP A 924 44.11 -9.36 21.01
CA ASP A 924 44.17 -10.02 22.32
C ASP A 924 43.44 -9.17 23.36
N PHE A 925 42.56 -9.79 24.14
CA PHE A 925 41.77 -9.13 25.19
C PHE A 925 42.11 -9.74 26.52
N LYS A 926 42.47 -8.92 27.50
CA LYS A 926 42.76 -9.34 28.90
C LYS A 926 42.21 -8.32 29.87
N GLY A 927 41.56 -8.81 30.91
CA GLY A 927 41.02 -7.88 31.94
C GLY A 927 40.30 -8.58 33.07
N ALA A 928 39.33 -7.87 33.66
CA ALA A 928 38.60 -8.38 34.81
C ALA A 928 37.09 -8.04 34.74
N VAL A 929 36.32 -8.91 35.32
CA VAL A 929 34.88 -8.70 35.60
C VAL A 929 34.70 -7.86 36.84
N LYS A 930 33.92 -6.79 36.76
CA LYS A 930 33.59 -5.93 37.89
C LYS A 930 32.11 -5.67 37.92
N GLU A 931 31.40 -6.33 38.82
CA GLU A 931 29.94 -6.21 38.97
C GLU A 931 29.18 -6.42 37.64
N ASP A 932 28.69 -5.33 37.00
CA ASP A 932 27.88 -5.30 35.76
C ASP A 932 28.71 -5.03 34.49
N ARG A 933 30.05 -4.97 34.62
CA ARG A 933 30.93 -4.61 33.50
C ARG A 933 32.17 -5.50 33.43
N ILE A 934 32.81 -5.55 32.25
CA ILE A 934 34.09 -6.18 32.01
C ILE A 934 35.06 -5.09 31.57
N GLU A 935 36.15 -4.91 32.32
CA GLU A 935 37.22 -3.99 31.96
C GLU A 935 38.34 -4.76 31.28
N LEU A 936 38.59 -4.51 30.01
CA LEU A 936 39.53 -5.20 29.18
C LEU A 936 40.67 -4.25 28.72
N GLN A 937 41.87 -4.79 28.48
CA GLN A 937 42.90 -4.19 27.65
C GLN A 937 42.93 -4.95 26.34
N ARG A 938 42.72 -4.25 25.21
CA ARG A 938 42.86 -4.78 23.88
C ARG A 938 44.21 -4.46 23.33
N SER A 939 45.00 -5.46 22.97
CA SER A 939 46.24 -5.31 22.19
C SER A 939 45.94 -5.70 20.75
N VAL A 940 46.35 -4.84 19.78
CA VAL A 940 46.14 -5.06 18.35
C VAL A 940 47.45 -5.44 17.71
N ASN A 941 47.50 -6.64 17.13
CA ASN A 941 48.68 -7.08 16.35
C ASN A 941 48.45 -6.67 14.88
N LEU A 942 48.96 -5.53 14.48
CA LEU A 942 48.86 -5.10 13.08
C LEU A 942 49.88 -5.84 12.22
N PRO A 943 49.50 -6.33 11.03
CA PRO A 943 50.40 -7.15 10.20
C PRO A 943 51.50 -6.37 9.43
N TRP A 944 51.57 -5.07 9.64
CA TRP A 944 52.62 -4.26 9.02
C TRP A 944 53.52 -3.55 10.04
N GLU A 945 54.79 -3.60 9.82
CA GLU A 945 55.69 -2.61 10.41
C GLU A 945 55.41 -1.23 9.82
N SER A 946 55.25 -0.21 10.68
CA SER A 946 55.14 1.17 10.19
C SER A 946 56.26 1.45 9.19
N PRO A 947 56.00 1.97 7.98
CA PRO A 947 57.07 2.30 7.07
C PRO A 947 58.02 3.28 7.78
N LYS A 948 59.29 2.90 7.89
CA LYS A 948 60.31 3.80 8.40
C LYS A 948 60.27 5.06 7.54
N PRO A 949 60.34 6.25 8.15
CA PRO A 949 60.40 7.49 7.38
C PRO A 949 61.46 7.37 6.30
N PRO A 950 61.18 7.81 5.05
CA PRO A 950 62.14 7.73 3.98
C PRO A 950 63.42 8.47 4.42
N LYS A 951 64.54 7.81 4.28
CA LYS A 951 65.86 8.47 4.50
C LYS A 951 65.89 9.72 3.60
N GLU A 952 66.23 10.87 4.18
CA GLU A 952 66.39 12.10 3.43
C GLU A 952 67.30 11.82 2.20
N GLU A 953 66.75 12.01 1.02
CA GLU A 953 67.54 12.01 -0.23
C GLU A 953 68.21 13.36 -0.34
N PRO A 954 69.50 13.37 -0.43
CA PRO A 954 70.25 14.61 -0.64
C PRO A 954 69.89 15.20 -2.02
N GLY A 955 69.24 16.35 -2.03
CA GLY A 955 68.96 17.09 -3.26
C GLY A 955 67.48 17.46 -3.53
N ARG A 956 66.54 17.13 -2.68
CA ARG A 956 65.19 17.71 -2.77
C ARG A 956 65.22 19.15 -2.25
N PRO A 957 64.73 20.15 -3.02
CA PRO A 957 64.58 21.50 -2.49
C PRO A 957 63.60 21.51 -1.31
N ALA A 958 64.02 22.15 -0.20
CA ALA A 958 63.14 22.37 0.94
C ALA A 958 61.90 23.12 0.48
N ILE A 959 60.73 22.55 0.76
CA ILE A 959 59.44 23.23 0.58
C ILE A 959 59.49 24.39 1.60
N GLY A 960 59.50 25.62 1.13
CA GLY A 960 59.44 26.78 2.00
C GLY A 960 58.15 26.84 2.81
N PRO A 961 58.17 27.62 3.93
CA PRO A 961 56.95 27.75 4.77
C PRO A 961 55.75 28.21 3.93
N ALA A 962 54.59 27.70 4.25
CA ALA A 962 53.35 28.10 3.61
C ALA A 962 53.13 29.63 3.76
N PRO A 963 52.43 30.28 2.81
CA PRO A 963 52.23 31.73 2.84
C PRO A 963 51.52 32.27 4.09
N ASP A 964 50.89 31.40 4.88
CA ASP A 964 50.20 31.69 6.13
C ASP A 964 51.06 31.51 7.39
N GLY A 965 52.33 31.17 7.26
CA GLY A 965 53.30 30.98 8.37
C GLY A 965 53.10 29.65 9.12
N SER A 966 52.32 28.72 8.60
CA SER A 966 52.20 27.36 9.16
C SER A 966 53.50 26.55 8.83
N ASP A 967 53.98 25.84 9.84
CA ASP A 967 55.13 24.95 9.67
C ASP A 967 54.69 23.67 8.95
N PRO A 968 55.18 23.39 7.72
CA PRO A 968 54.80 22.17 7.00
C PRO A 968 55.44 20.90 7.57
N SER A 969 56.24 21.00 8.62
CA SER A 969 56.90 19.87 9.28
C SER A 969 56.14 19.36 10.53
N ILE A 970 54.85 19.61 10.68
CA ILE A 970 54.05 18.91 11.68
C ILE A 970 53.96 17.43 11.24
N ASP A 971 54.94 16.67 11.69
CA ASP A 971 54.92 15.21 11.65
C ASP A 971 53.75 14.71 12.54
N VAL A 972 52.58 14.53 11.94
CA VAL A 972 51.48 13.83 12.60
C VAL A 972 51.85 12.36 12.60
N THR A 973 52.75 11.95 13.48
CA THR A 973 52.98 10.55 13.78
C THR A 973 51.75 10.08 14.57
N TRP A 974 50.87 9.36 13.92
CA TRP A 974 49.79 8.65 14.58
C TRP A 974 50.40 7.44 15.32
N GLU A 975 50.82 7.63 16.59
CA GLU A 975 51.16 6.50 17.44
C GLU A 975 49.85 5.77 17.78
N VAL A 976 49.60 4.64 17.13
CA VAL A 976 48.56 3.71 17.57
C VAL A 976 48.96 3.14 18.92
N PRO A 977 48.17 3.34 20.00
CA PRO A 977 48.53 2.78 21.30
C PRO A 977 48.64 1.25 21.20
N SER A 978 49.69 0.69 21.73
CA SER A 978 49.92 -0.76 21.75
C SER A 978 48.85 -1.52 22.56
N SER A 979 48.06 -0.81 23.37
CA SER A 979 47.01 -1.34 24.18
C SER A 979 45.91 -0.28 24.38
N ILE A 980 44.67 -0.65 24.20
CA ILE A 980 43.50 0.22 24.28
C ILE A 980 42.56 -0.30 25.38
N PRO A 981 42.17 0.55 26.35
CA PRO A 981 41.18 0.13 27.35
C PRO A 981 39.80 0.00 26.73
N VAL A 982 39.10 -1.08 27.00
CA VAL A 982 37.71 -1.36 26.57
C VAL A 982 36.89 -1.74 27.78
N VAL A 983 35.89 -0.95 28.08
CA VAL A 983 34.90 -1.27 29.12
C VAL A 983 33.64 -1.80 28.46
N LEU A 984 33.26 -3.01 28.80
CA LEU A 984 32.04 -3.63 28.30
C LEU A 984 30.93 -3.57 29.35
N ARG A 985 29.73 -3.24 28.93
CA ARG A 985 28.51 -3.38 29.72
C ARG A 985 27.64 -4.46 29.14
N ARG A 986 26.98 -5.22 30.02
CA ARG A 986 26.04 -6.26 29.60
C ARG A 986 24.79 -5.62 29.02
N VAL A 987 24.30 -6.14 27.91
CA VAL A 987 23.01 -5.77 27.34
C VAL A 987 21.93 -6.56 28.08
N GLU A 988 21.06 -5.84 28.77
CA GLU A 988 19.89 -6.43 29.42
C GLU A 988 18.81 -6.75 28.37
N ARG A 989 18.04 -7.83 28.61
CA ARG A 989 16.97 -8.24 27.68
C ARG A 989 15.78 -7.29 27.71
#